data_dc3437067aa92de52eb62dddc67b8963
#
_entry.id   dc3437067aa92de52eb62dddc67b8963
#
_cell.length_a   1.000
_cell.length_b   1.000
_cell.length_c   1.000
_cell.angle_alpha   90.00
_cell.angle_beta   90.00
_cell.angle_gamma   90.00
#
_symmetry.space_group_name_H-M   'P 1'
#
loop_
_entity.id
_entity.type
_entity.pdbx_description
1 polymer ?
#
loop_
_entity_poly.entity_id
_entity_poly.type
_entity_poly.pdbx_seq_one_letter_code
_entity_poly.pdbx_strand_id
1 'polypeptide(L)'
;MKDLISVVVTCYNHQDYIEQCLRSIFAQTYRNIELLVLDDGSSDHSAEIIESVLADSPFPTRFESHENMGVVKTRNKALQQIQGTYFIFVDSDDFLDSDYIESFYTSMVQEEADIVYGDLYDPDKKEVYLKSRPFDKLAFLTENYISNCSLIRRSVADGIYYDEALNREKLEDYDFLLNLIINQGARPVYDSKTKLNYRVFDKESISKRDSTRYHYEMYLKILRKYVKQIPDEIYQALGKNIFTLEGRLDELIQHMDKVNDYVLELQEDQRQLHKNLDSLKSRLRTIKEQRDDAIQEQFRIRRSISYRLGNGVITPLKRLARLVKNPRSIKAVLSRIKQQLVRLKRQVKSPKVYYYQWLRNSQREKALASVSSGEKVLVYVIFESEPRLQQYKLIFLEKLAALADKTLIVVNGGLAAEDLETIEHYGQVLVRDNSGYDTAAFREGILSLGKEKLQHCSQLMLVNDTNIGPMSDLAAVFQTMAGRNLDFWGISYGETQEDITGFNRYGYIPNHLQSYFLVIEPLLLQSEEFYDYWQVLTDTDSREEAIGKHETTFTKYFADLGYRYDALVHENQDSAMYIHPLRMLKAGSPLIKYTSLKNYDDQQFLWQGLERESEVPDVLDYVREKTDYPVEILENIVQKFKDVPRDQYILIIDGVENIIPQCTRYRVLNKAEQLRKNGFAVKVVNASEFSLTQALYASHIIIYRAPWSAQLQLLCDLAREEHKPVYFDIDDLVFDTLYTDQLSYTQGLSEKEKGNYDAGVKNYGKMLAACDGAITSTNQLKEELLKYKDSVLLNRNLASSELIAVSSQSLKEDFGADDRIKIGYFSGSISHNENFELIKPSIKEVLDNYPTVELHIVGHLDIPQDMKQYSRRIIVHEYVDWKALPQLISQVDINLAPLVDSVFNRAKSEIKWIEAALVKVPTIASHIGAFADMMIDGQTGLLAKDSEWEEKLESLILSADLRRELAENAYAFVLENCSLDKKDEMVTYFEKK
;
A
#
# COMPACT_ATOMS: atom_id res chain seq x y z
N MET A 1 -24.22 47.44 28.93
CA MET A 1 -24.93 46.20 28.47
C MET A 1 -23.85 45.29 27.98
N LYS A 2 -23.96 43.97 28.22
CA LYS A 2 -23.04 43.00 27.62
C LYS A 2 -23.23 42.99 26.08
N ASP A 3 -22.19 42.72 25.31
CA ASP A 3 -22.23 42.73 23.85
C ASP A 3 -23.15 41.64 23.30
N LEU A 4 -23.74 41.86 22.12
CA LEU A 4 -24.56 40.84 21.45
C LEU A 4 -23.67 39.76 20.84
N ILE A 5 -24.03 38.48 21.07
CA ILE A 5 -23.37 37.31 20.48
C ILE A 5 -24.34 36.61 19.54
N SER A 6 -23.95 36.46 18.29
CA SER A 6 -24.67 35.61 17.32
C SER A 6 -24.24 34.16 17.46
N VAL A 7 -25.16 33.31 17.90
CA VAL A 7 -24.96 31.84 17.88
C VAL A 7 -25.57 31.31 16.60
N VAL A 8 -24.76 30.64 15.79
CA VAL A 8 -25.18 30.05 14.51
C VAL A 8 -25.16 28.55 14.61
N VAL A 9 -26.28 27.93 14.32
CA VAL A 9 -26.38 26.46 14.21
C VAL A 9 -26.60 26.09 12.77
N THR A 10 -25.76 25.21 12.21
CA THR A 10 -25.94 24.61 10.87
C THR A 10 -26.34 23.14 11.02
N CYS A 11 -27.43 22.75 10.34
CA CYS A 11 -28.02 21.43 10.45
C CYS A 11 -28.17 20.76 9.09
N TYR A 12 -27.86 19.44 9.03
CA TYR A 12 -28.20 18.60 7.90
C TYR A 12 -28.34 17.12 8.33
N ASN A 13 -29.60 16.62 8.36
CA ASN A 13 -29.93 15.24 8.74
C ASN A 13 -29.45 14.84 10.15
N HIS A 14 -29.71 15.69 11.15
CA HIS A 14 -29.35 15.49 12.56
C HIS A 14 -30.58 15.46 13.48
N GLN A 15 -31.71 14.83 13.04
CA GLN A 15 -32.96 14.72 13.83
C GLN A 15 -32.76 14.16 15.25
N ASP A 16 -31.78 13.29 15.46
CA ASP A 16 -31.53 12.64 16.75
C ASP A 16 -30.74 13.54 17.74
N TYR A 17 -30.14 14.65 17.26
CA TYR A 17 -29.19 15.45 18.02
C TYR A 17 -29.57 16.90 18.15
N ILE A 18 -30.25 17.49 17.15
CA ILE A 18 -30.50 18.91 17.04
C ILE A 18 -31.30 19.48 18.24
N GLU A 19 -32.23 18.74 18.83
CA GLU A 19 -32.96 19.17 19.99
C GLU A 19 -32.01 19.42 21.18
N GLN A 20 -31.08 18.48 21.45
CA GLN A 20 -30.13 18.63 22.54
C GLN A 20 -29.18 19.80 22.31
N CYS A 21 -28.72 19.99 21.07
CA CYS A 21 -27.91 21.14 20.66
C CYS A 21 -28.62 22.46 21.02
N LEU A 22 -29.85 22.67 20.53
CA LEU A 22 -30.60 23.88 20.75
C LEU A 22 -30.92 24.11 22.23
N ARG A 23 -31.33 23.08 22.98
CA ARG A 23 -31.58 23.18 24.41
C ARG A 23 -30.35 23.53 25.23
N SER A 24 -29.15 23.10 24.79
CA SER A 24 -27.89 23.47 25.42
C SER A 24 -27.55 24.95 25.22
N ILE A 25 -27.93 25.51 24.08
CA ILE A 25 -27.83 26.95 23.82
C ILE A 25 -28.86 27.71 24.68
N PHE A 26 -30.09 27.26 24.83
CA PHE A 26 -31.09 27.89 25.70
C PHE A 26 -30.66 27.91 27.16
N ALA A 27 -29.89 26.91 27.58
CA ALA A 27 -29.37 26.79 28.95
C ALA A 27 -28.17 27.72 29.25
N GLN A 28 -27.63 28.47 28.27
CA GLN A 28 -26.47 29.29 28.48
C GLN A 28 -26.69 30.38 29.53
N THR A 29 -25.67 30.63 30.37
CA THR A 29 -25.70 31.66 31.41
C THR A 29 -25.59 33.05 30.82
N TYR A 30 -24.90 33.20 29.68
CA TYR A 30 -24.86 34.42 28.91
C TYR A 30 -26.22 34.68 28.25
N ARG A 31 -26.78 35.90 28.41
CA ARG A 31 -28.17 36.19 28.02
C ARG A 31 -28.36 37.09 26.82
N ASN A 32 -27.34 37.81 26.38
CA ASN A 32 -27.48 38.71 25.20
C ASN A 32 -27.09 37.99 23.92
N ILE A 33 -27.91 37.03 23.53
CA ILE A 33 -27.72 36.14 22.38
C ILE A 33 -28.78 36.40 21.32
N GLU A 34 -28.41 36.43 20.04
CA GLU A 34 -29.29 36.09 18.93
C GLU A 34 -28.96 34.71 18.40
N LEU A 35 -29.96 33.92 18.08
CA LEU A 35 -29.79 32.54 17.56
C LEU A 35 -30.23 32.47 16.10
N LEU A 36 -29.32 32.08 15.22
CA LEU A 36 -29.56 31.85 13.81
C LEU A 36 -29.41 30.34 13.54
N VAL A 37 -30.47 29.67 13.09
CA VAL A 37 -30.45 28.25 12.74
C VAL A 37 -30.67 28.13 11.25
N LEU A 38 -29.77 27.44 10.57
CA LEU A 38 -29.84 27.18 9.13
C LEU A 38 -29.90 25.68 8.88
N ASP A 39 -30.97 25.20 8.26
CA ASP A 39 -31.11 23.83 7.79
C ASP A 39 -30.71 23.75 6.33
N ASP A 40 -29.66 22.97 6.03
CA ASP A 40 -29.07 22.78 4.70
C ASP A 40 -29.83 21.72 3.90
N GLY A 41 -31.17 21.77 3.90
CA GLY A 41 -32.01 20.88 3.14
C GLY A 41 -32.04 19.46 3.68
N SER A 42 -32.29 19.31 5.00
CA SER A 42 -32.45 17.99 5.63
C SER A 42 -33.59 17.20 4.98
N SER A 43 -33.39 15.91 4.86
CA SER A 43 -34.38 14.97 4.33
C SER A 43 -35.05 14.11 5.43
N ASP A 44 -34.60 14.26 6.65
CA ASP A 44 -35.16 13.68 7.86
C ASP A 44 -36.09 14.70 8.58
N HIS A 45 -36.47 14.46 9.84
CA HIS A 45 -37.34 15.33 10.62
C HIS A 45 -36.61 16.52 11.29
N SER A 46 -35.34 16.81 10.92
CA SER A 46 -34.56 17.88 11.56
C SER A 46 -35.25 19.24 11.53
N ALA A 47 -35.79 19.65 10.36
CA ALA A 47 -36.46 20.94 10.21
C ALA A 47 -37.70 21.09 11.11
N GLU A 48 -38.52 20.05 11.17
CA GLU A 48 -39.73 20.02 12.01
C GLU A 48 -39.40 20.10 13.51
N ILE A 49 -38.32 19.40 13.93
CA ILE A 49 -37.84 19.44 15.31
C ILE A 49 -37.27 20.83 15.63
N ILE A 50 -36.50 21.44 14.73
CA ILE A 50 -36.01 22.82 14.89
C ILE A 50 -37.16 23.79 15.13
N GLU A 51 -38.18 23.81 14.27
CA GLU A 51 -39.35 24.69 14.41
C GLU A 51 -40.04 24.51 15.74
N SER A 52 -40.24 23.24 16.15
CA SER A 52 -40.88 22.90 17.42
C SER A 52 -40.08 23.39 18.62
N VAL A 53 -38.76 23.18 18.63
CA VAL A 53 -37.88 23.51 19.76
C VAL A 53 -37.68 25.01 19.87
N LEU A 54 -37.55 25.72 18.73
CA LEU A 54 -37.38 27.18 18.71
C LEU A 54 -38.59 27.96 19.27
N ALA A 55 -39.76 27.36 19.32
CA ALA A 55 -40.92 27.97 20.00
C ALA A 55 -40.69 28.22 21.50
N ASP A 56 -39.81 27.45 22.15
CA ASP A 56 -39.39 27.59 23.54
C ASP A 56 -38.17 28.50 23.75
N SER A 57 -37.65 29.11 22.70
CA SER A 57 -36.38 29.86 22.77
C SER A 57 -36.45 31.09 23.69
N PRO A 58 -35.51 31.25 24.64
CA PRO A 58 -35.41 32.43 25.45
C PRO A 58 -34.72 33.62 24.75
N PHE A 59 -34.29 33.42 23.49
CA PHE A 59 -33.51 34.41 22.69
C PHE A 59 -34.27 34.81 21.43
N PRO A 60 -33.99 35.99 20.84
CA PRO A 60 -34.38 36.29 19.48
C PRO A 60 -33.83 35.23 18.52
N THR A 61 -34.71 34.59 17.77
CA THR A 61 -34.34 33.49 16.87
C THR A 61 -34.73 33.77 15.44
N ARG A 62 -33.91 33.29 14.52
CA ARG A 62 -34.21 33.19 13.08
C ARG A 62 -33.94 31.79 12.62
N PHE A 63 -34.89 31.19 11.91
CA PHE A 63 -34.76 29.87 11.29
C PHE A 63 -34.95 29.99 9.78
N GLU A 64 -34.07 29.34 9.04
CA GLU A 64 -34.20 29.29 7.59
C GLU A 64 -33.79 27.87 7.10
N SER A 65 -34.67 27.23 6.34
CA SER A 65 -34.35 25.99 5.61
C SER A 65 -34.21 26.31 4.12
N HIS A 66 -33.23 25.70 3.46
CA HIS A 66 -32.95 25.90 2.03
C HIS A 66 -32.49 24.60 1.37
N GLU A 67 -32.39 24.56 0.05
CA GLU A 67 -31.84 23.41 -0.67
C GLU A 67 -30.39 23.16 -0.25
N ASN A 68 -30.00 21.88 -0.16
CA ASN A 68 -28.65 21.47 0.27
C ASN A 68 -27.57 22.07 -0.62
N MET A 69 -26.85 23.04 -0.11
CA MET A 69 -25.70 23.70 -0.76
C MET A 69 -24.34 23.35 -0.16
N GLY A 70 -24.32 22.63 0.95
CA GLY A 70 -23.12 22.22 1.69
C GLY A 70 -22.71 23.21 2.78
N VAL A 71 -22.03 22.69 3.82
CA VAL A 71 -21.73 23.39 5.08
C VAL A 71 -21.02 24.72 4.87
N VAL A 72 -20.06 24.82 3.96
CA VAL A 72 -19.31 26.06 3.68
C VAL A 72 -20.24 27.16 3.17
N LYS A 73 -21.09 26.87 2.20
CA LYS A 73 -22.03 27.88 1.67
C LYS A 73 -23.09 28.28 2.70
N THR A 74 -23.52 27.32 3.52
CA THR A 74 -24.46 27.60 4.61
C THR A 74 -23.85 28.48 5.68
N ARG A 75 -22.58 28.24 6.08
CA ARG A 75 -21.85 29.12 7.01
C ARG A 75 -21.59 30.50 6.39
N ASN A 76 -21.23 30.58 5.11
CA ASN A 76 -21.08 31.87 4.41
C ASN A 76 -22.37 32.68 4.36
N LYS A 77 -23.50 32.02 4.19
CA LYS A 77 -24.82 32.66 4.24
C LYS A 77 -25.12 33.18 5.64
N ALA A 78 -24.76 32.44 6.69
CA ALA A 78 -24.90 32.87 8.08
C ALA A 78 -24.06 34.11 8.39
N LEU A 79 -22.79 34.16 7.94
CA LEU A 79 -21.89 35.30 8.13
C LEU A 79 -22.46 36.62 7.59
N GLN A 80 -23.28 36.56 6.53
CA GLN A 80 -23.97 37.76 5.98
C GLN A 80 -25.17 38.21 6.81
N GLN A 81 -25.70 37.34 7.69
CA GLN A 81 -26.94 37.62 8.44
C GLN A 81 -26.75 37.94 9.92
N ILE A 82 -25.58 37.57 10.50
CA ILE A 82 -25.27 37.82 11.93
C ILE A 82 -25.17 39.32 12.24
N GLN A 83 -25.66 39.71 13.43
CA GLN A 83 -25.67 41.12 13.88
C GLN A 83 -24.80 41.36 15.12
N GLY A 84 -24.42 40.27 15.84
CA GLY A 84 -23.63 40.36 17.06
C GLY A 84 -22.26 40.98 16.90
N THR A 85 -21.72 41.52 17.96
CA THR A 85 -20.32 41.98 18.07
C THR A 85 -19.36 40.81 17.95
N TYR A 86 -19.82 39.64 18.41
CA TYR A 86 -19.14 38.37 18.34
C TYR A 86 -20.07 37.30 17.74
N PHE A 87 -19.51 36.27 17.21
CA PHE A 87 -20.25 35.10 16.70
C PHE A 87 -19.56 33.79 17.05
N ILE A 88 -20.35 32.70 17.07
CA ILE A 88 -19.90 31.36 17.29
C ILE A 88 -20.71 30.38 16.42
N PHE A 89 -20.04 29.45 15.75
CA PHE A 89 -20.70 28.33 15.07
C PHE A 89 -20.78 27.12 16.00
N VAL A 90 -21.94 26.49 16.04
CA VAL A 90 -22.20 25.23 16.78
C VAL A 90 -22.74 24.22 15.78
N ASP A 91 -22.09 23.10 15.64
CA ASP A 91 -22.58 22.03 14.78
C ASP A 91 -23.75 21.31 15.46
N SER A 92 -24.79 20.96 14.69
CA SER A 92 -26.07 20.48 15.20
C SER A 92 -26.03 19.13 15.90
N ASP A 93 -24.94 18.39 15.77
CA ASP A 93 -24.67 17.13 16.46
C ASP A 93 -23.92 17.29 17.80
N ASP A 94 -23.44 18.51 18.09
CA ASP A 94 -22.71 18.85 19.33
C ASP A 94 -23.60 19.61 20.33
N PHE A 95 -23.11 19.77 21.56
CA PHE A 95 -23.81 20.55 22.60
C PHE A 95 -22.86 21.22 23.59
N LEU A 96 -23.27 22.38 24.12
CA LEU A 96 -22.45 23.23 24.95
C LEU A 96 -22.66 22.97 26.46
N ASP A 97 -21.61 23.10 27.27
CA ASP A 97 -21.79 23.30 28.72
C ASP A 97 -22.50 24.63 29.00
N SER A 98 -23.27 24.74 30.09
CA SER A 98 -24.17 25.86 30.35
C SER A 98 -23.46 27.24 30.54
N ASP A 99 -22.17 27.25 30.84
CA ASP A 99 -21.31 28.44 31.00
C ASP A 99 -20.38 28.69 29.83
N TYR A 100 -20.48 27.89 28.73
CA TYR A 100 -19.54 27.94 27.62
C TYR A 100 -19.38 29.33 27.01
N ILE A 101 -20.50 29.98 26.65
CA ILE A 101 -20.48 31.29 26.02
C ILE A 101 -20.06 32.39 27.03
N GLU A 102 -20.45 32.28 28.29
CA GLU A 102 -20.05 33.21 29.35
C GLU A 102 -18.54 33.17 29.64
N SER A 103 -17.96 31.96 29.69
CA SER A 103 -16.54 31.75 29.90
C SER A 103 -15.75 32.35 28.74
N PHE A 104 -16.14 32.01 27.50
CA PHE A 104 -15.46 32.50 26.29
C PHE A 104 -15.57 34.04 26.17
N TYR A 105 -16.75 34.61 26.46
CA TYR A 105 -16.92 36.06 26.48
C TYR A 105 -16.04 36.73 27.55
N THR A 106 -15.94 36.11 28.73
CA THR A 106 -15.08 36.66 29.80
C THR A 106 -13.61 36.66 29.40
N SER A 107 -13.13 35.54 28.83
CA SER A 107 -11.75 35.44 28.31
C SER A 107 -11.51 36.37 27.11
N MET A 108 -12.52 36.56 26.22
CA MET A 108 -12.48 37.51 25.10
C MET A 108 -12.22 38.94 25.54
N VAL A 109 -12.93 39.39 26.61
CA VAL A 109 -12.83 40.74 27.14
C VAL A 109 -11.58 40.95 28.01
N GLN A 110 -11.25 39.97 28.88
CA GLN A 110 -10.12 40.09 29.82
C GLN A 110 -8.78 40.06 29.11
N GLU A 111 -8.66 39.22 28.06
CA GLU A 111 -7.42 39.05 27.33
C GLU A 111 -7.34 39.91 26.05
N GLU A 112 -8.35 40.74 25.80
CA GLU A 112 -8.50 41.53 24.54
C GLU A 112 -8.33 40.64 23.30
N ALA A 113 -8.93 39.44 23.32
CA ALA A 113 -8.83 38.46 22.26
C ALA A 113 -9.73 38.78 21.06
N ASP A 114 -9.39 38.22 19.90
CA ASP A 114 -10.23 38.22 18.71
C ASP A 114 -10.88 36.88 18.45
N ILE A 115 -10.25 35.79 18.95
CA ILE A 115 -10.73 34.39 18.87
C ILE A 115 -10.52 33.76 20.25
N VAL A 116 -11.57 33.11 20.82
CA VAL A 116 -11.43 32.30 22.03
C VAL A 116 -11.87 30.87 21.73
N TYR A 117 -11.06 29.91 22.08
CA TYR A 117 -11.23 28.46 21.83
C TYR A 117 -10.94 27.64 23.07
N GLY A 118 -11.46 26.40 23.09
CA GLY A 118 -11.37 25.52 24.24
C GLY A 118 -11.14 24.04 23.86
N ASP A 119 -11.26 23.17 24.87
CA ASP A 119 -11.12 21.72 24.73
C ASP A 119 -12.38 21.10 24.08
N LEU A 120 -12.18 19.99 23.35
CA LEU A 120 -13.25 19.10 22.90
C LEU A 120 -13.33 17.86 23.80
N TYR A 121 -14.53 17.54 24.24
CA TYR A 121 -14.82 16.40 25.13
C TYR A 121 -15.77 15.43 24.46
N ASP A 122 -15.39 14.16 24.43
CA ASP A 122 -16.27 13.08 23.95
C ASP A 122 -17.22 12.67 25.08
N PRO A 123 -18.53 13.00 24.99
CA PRO A 123 -19.49 12.70 26.04
C PRO A 123 -19.80 11.21 26.16
N ASP A 124 -19.62 10.43 25.10
CA ASP A 124 -19.93 8.99 25.09
C ASP A 124 -18.79 8.20 25.75
N LYS A 125 -17.53 8.53 25.45
CA LYS A 125 -16.35 7.92 26.07
C LYS A 125 -15.98 8.56 27.42
N LYS A 126 -16.53 9.73 27.71
CA LYS A 126 -16.24 10.52 28.93
C LYS A 126 -14.76 10.91 29.07
N GLU A 127 -14.13 11.23 27.97
CA GLU A 127 -12.71 11.64 27.91
C GLU A 127 -12.52 12.89 27.06
N VAL A 128 -11.37 13.57 27.24
CA VAL A 128 -10.99 14.70 26.39
C VAL A 128 -10.62 14.18 25.01
N TYR A 129 -11.39 14.52 23.99
CA TYR A 129 -11.15 14.15 22.60
C TYR A 129 -9.97 14.92 21.99
N LEU A 130 -9.98 16.25 22.16
CA LEU A 130 -8.90 17.12 21.74
C LEU A 130 -8.53 18.07 22.90
N LYS A 131 -7.32 17.91 23.42
CA LYS A 131 -6.77 18.84 24.40
C LYS A 131 -6.12 20.01 23.70
N SER A 132 -6.78 21.15 23.71
CA SER A 132 -6.24 22.41 23.21
C SER A 132 -5.14 22.95 24.15
N ARG A 133 -4.40 23.94 23.67
CA ARG A 133 -3.25 24.53 24.36
C ARG A 133 -3.18 26.04 24.10
N PRO A 134 -2.42 26.79 24.91
CA PRO A 134 -2.15 28.19 24.59
C PRO A 134 -1.67 28.37 23.16
N PHE A 135 -2.09 29.44 22.51
CA PHE A 135 -1.82 29.65 21.09
C PHE A 135 -0.32 29.74 20.81
N ASP A 136 0.14 28.90 19.93
CA ASP A 136 1.45 28.95 19.31
C ASP A 136 1.27 28.94 17.78
N LYS A 137 1.73 30.00 17.12
CA LYS A 137 1.56 30.16 15.68
C LYS A 137 2.20 29.04 14.87
N LEU A 138 3.39 28.59 15.28
CA LEU A 138 4.13 27.55 14.61
C LEU A 138 3.41 26.20 14.78
N ALA A 139 2.99 25.90 16.00
CA ALA A 139 2.22 24.70 16.28
C ALA A 139 0.87 24.68 15.53
N PHE A 140 0.18 25.82 15.44
CA PHE A 140 -1.09 25.90 14.70
C PHE A 140 -0.92 25.71 13.19
N LEU A 141 0.22 26.13 12.63
CA LEU A 141 0.56 25.86 11.23
C LEU A 141 0.93 24.40 10.95
N THR A 142 1.20 23.59 11.97
CA THR A 142 1.54 22.17 11.84
C THR A 142 0.44 21.23 12.31
N GLU A 143 -0.55 21.71 13.07
CA GLU A 143 -1.64 20.94 13.63
C GLU A 143 -2.85 21.81 13.93
N ASN A 144 -4.04 21.46 13.41
CA ASN A 144 -5.27 22.14 13.78
C ASN A 144 -5.74 21.69 15.17
N TYR A 145 -5.58 22.56 16.18
CA TYR A 145 -6.06 22.34 17.56
C TYR A 145 -7.07 23.38 18.01
N ILE A 146 -7.61 24.20 17.09
CA ILE A 146 -8.67 25.17 17.34
C ILE A 146 -9.93 24.71 16.65
N SER A 147 -11.01 24.51 17.39
CA SER A 147 -12.28 24.04 16.83
C SER A 147 -13.06 25.18 16.15
N ASN A 148 -13.95 24.79 15.21
CA ASN A 148 -14.88 25.72 14.59
C ASN A 148 -15.83 26.38 15.62
N CYS A 149 -16.14 25.71 16.73
CA CYS A 149 -16.95 26.22 17.82
C CYS A 149 -16.14 27.19 18.73
N SER A 150 -15.49 28.19 18.11
CA SER A 150 -14.74 29.25 18.76
C SER A 150 -15.55 30.54 18.76
N LEU A 151 -15.43 31.35 19.82
CA LEU A 151 -16.01 32.69 19.86
C LEU A 151 -15.12 33.65 19.08
N ILE A 152 -15.65 34.28 18.06
CA ILE A 152 -14.89 35.12 17.12
C ILE A 152 -15.46 36.53 17.14
N ARG A 153 -14.58 37.54 17.20
CA ARG A 153 -14.94 38.96 17.07
C ARG A 153 -15.35 39.25 15.62
N ARG A 154 -16.57 39.76 15.38
CA ARG A 154 -17.06 39.97 14.02
C ARG A 154 -16.18 40.90 13.19
N SER A 155 -15.61 41.95 13.80
CA SER A 155 -14.80 42.93 13.07
C SER A 155 -13.53 42.37 12.43
N VAL A 156 -12.96 41.22 12.92
CA VAL A 156 -11.82 40.60 12.30
C VAL A 156 -12.21 39.63 11.17
N ALA A 157 -13.50 39.29 11.09
CA ALA A 157 -14.06 38.43 10.03
C ALA A 157 -14.88 39.25 9.01
N ASP A 158 -14.90 40.58 9.10
CA ASP A 158 -15.69 41.42 8.21
C ASP A 158 -15.19 41.32 6.76
N GLY A 159 -16.09 40.89 5.86
CA GLY A 159 -15.76 40.59 4.46
C GLY A 159 -14.94 39.33 4.21
N ILE A 160 -14.66 38.54 5.24
CA ILE A 160 -13.96 37.23 5.14
C ILE A 160 -14.98 36.10 5.18
N TYR A 161 -14.86 35.21 4.25
CA TYR A 161 -15.75 34.03 4.07
C TYR A 161 -14.93 32.75 4.02
N TYR A 162 -15.59 31.60 4.31
CA TYR A 162 -15.06 30.29 4.04
C TYR A 162 -14.82 30.12 2.53
N ASP A 163 -13.74 29.43 2.15
CA ASP A 163 -13.44 29.17 0.75
C ASP A 163 -14.42 28.16 0.15
N GLU A 164 -15.23 28.61 -0.81
CA GLU A 164 -16.21 27.74 -1.48
C GLU A 164 -15.59 26.56 -2.25
N ALA A 165 -14.30 26.62 -2.60
CA ALA A 165 -13.57 25.50 -3.19
C ALA A 165 -13.36 24.34 -2.19
N LEU A 166 -13.57 24.59 -0.89
CA LEU A 166 -13.53 23.59 0.18
C LEU A 166 -14.92 23.07 0.57
N ASN A 167 -15.98 23.48 -0.14
CA ASN A 167 -17.33 23.03 0.18
C ASN A 167 -17.47 21.51 0.00
N ARG A 168 -17.85 20.80 1.08
CA ARG A 168 -17.91 19.33 1.18
C ARG A 168 -16.54 18.63 1.21
N GLU A 169 -15.49 19.40 1.42
CA GLU A 169 -14.12 18.94 1.64
C GLU A 169 -13.76 19.01 3.13
N LYS A 170 -12.54 18.61 3.50
CA LYS A 170 -12.04 18.69 4.88
C LYS A 170 -11.27 19.98 5.13
N LEU A 171 -11.19 20.37 6.43
CA LEU A 171 -10.36 21.47 6.89
C LEU A 171 -10.81 22.85 6.40
N GLU A 172 -12.08 23.01 6.06
CA GLU A 172 -12.66 24.30 5.69
C GLU A 172 -12.64 25.30 6.87
N ASP A 173 -12.82 24.79 8.08
CA ASP A 173 -12.72 25.53 9.33
C ASP A 173 -11.29 25.99 9.62
N TYR A 174 -10.33 25.11 9.40
CA TYR A 174 -8.91 25.42 9.55
C TYR A 174 -8.46 26.50 8.57
N ASP A 175 -8.87 26.42 7.30
CA ASP A 175 -8.57 27.46 6.30
C ASP A 175 -9.15 28.82 6.71
N PHE A 176 -10.39 28.84 7.21
CA PHE A 176 -11.03 30.07 7.68
C PHE A 176 -10.28 30.69 8.87
N LEU A 177 -9.94 29.86 9.88
CA LEU A 177 -9.17 30.31 11.04
C LEU A 177 -7.76 30.79 10.68
N LEU A 178 -7.09 30.08 9.75
CA LEU A 178 -5.79 30.53 9.22
C LEU A 178 -5.89 31.88 8.55
N ASN A 179 -6.95 32.14 7.77
CA ASN A 179 -7.15 33.43 7.13
C ASN A 179 -7.31 34.55 8.17
N LEU A 180 -8.11 34.33 9.21
CA LEU A 180 -8.28 35.33 10.28
C LEU A 180 -6.96 35.56 11.05
N ILE A 181 -6.23 34.50 11.40
CA ILE A 181 -5.03 34.59 12.23
C ILE A 181 -3.82 35.10 11.42
N ILE A 182 -3.61 34.63 10.20
CA ILE A 182 -2.40 34.92 9.42
C ILE A 182 -2.56 36.20 8.61
N ASN A 183 -3.71 36.38 7.92
CA ASN A 183 -3.92 37.49 7.03
C ASN A 183 -4.50 38.70 7.76
N GLN A 184 -5.44 38.48 8.70
CA GLN A 184 -6.08 39.59 9.43
C GLN A 184 -5.38 39.90 10.75
N GLY A 185 -4.47 39.08 11.22
CA GLY A 185 -3.72 39.25 12.46
C GLY A 185 -4.55 39.05 13.73
N ALA A 186 -5.64 38.27 13.62
CA ALA A 186 -6.51 38.00 14.77
C ALA A 186 -5.72 37.29 15.90
N ARG A 187 -6.02 37.70 17.15
CA ARG A 187 -5.35 37.18 18.36
C ARG A 187 -6.16 36.06 19.00
N PRO A 188 -5.71 34.76 18.89
CA PRO A 188 -6.40 33.67 19.55
C PRO A 188 -5.97 33.51 21.01
N VAL A 189 -6.92 33.10 21.88
CA VAL A 189 -6.71 32.83 23.30
C VAL A 189 -7.38 31.51 23.67
N TYR A 190 -6.68 30.68 24.42
CA TYR A 190 -7.16 29.40 24.93
C TYR A 190 -7.88 29.56 26.26
N ASP A 191 -9.13 29.09 26.35
CA ASP A 191 -9.89 29.02 27.59
C ASP A 191 -10.00 27.52 28.02
N SER A 192 -9.44 27.20 29.19
CA SER A 192 -9.44 25.85 29.76
C SER A 192 -10.58 25.61 30.78
N LYS A 193 -11.47 26.58 30.99
CA LYS A 193 -12.47 26.51 32.06
C LYS A 193 -13.74 25.78 31.66
N THR A 194 -14.01 25.71 30.37
CA THR A 194 -15.19 25.08 29.80
C THR A 194 -14.82 24.23 28.59
N LYS A 195 -15.73 23.42 28.08
CA LYS A 195 -15.48 22.49 26.98
C LYS A 195 -16.71 22.35 26.08
N LEU A 196 -16.46 22.06 24.79
CA LEU A 196 -17.48 21.62 23.85
C LEU A 196 -17.70 20.11 24.02
N ASN A 197 -18.94 19.67 24.18
CA ASN A 197 -19.27 18.24 24.11
C ASN A 197 -19.41 17.84 22.64
N TYR A 198 -18.31 17.28 22.12
CA TYR A 198 -18.12 16.91 20.72
C TYR A 198 -18.40 15.44 20.50
N ARG A 199 -19.38 15.10 19.65
CA ARG A 199 -19.73 13.70 19.36
C ARG A 199 -18.85 13.10 18.28
N VAL A 200 -18.31 11.91 18.59
CA VAL A 200 -17.41 11.17 17.71
C VAL A 200 -18.15 9.97 17.11
N PHE A 201 -18.58 10.07 15.86
CA PHE A 201 -19.25 8.97 15.14
C PHE A 201 -18.27 8.00 14.51
N ASP A 202 -18.46 6.68 14.68
CA ASP A 202 -17.53 5.66 14.17
C ASP A 202 -17.56 5.45 12.65
N LYS A 203 -18.59 5.92 11.92
CA LYS A 203 -18.75 5.54 10.50
C LYS A 203 -19.21 6.60 9.49
N GLU A 204 -19.68 7.78 9.86
CA GLU A 204 -20.35 8.66 8.89
C GLU A 204 -19.92 10.14 8.86
N SER A 205 -18.97 10.58 9.68
CA SER A 205 -18.49 11.97 9.63
C SER A 205 -17.56 12.23 8.44
N ILE A 206 -17.63 13.42 7.84
CA ILE A 206 -16.74 13.87 6.76
C ILE A 206 -15.27 13.70 7.17
N SER A 207 -14.95 13.90 8.45
CA SER A 207 -13.61 13.75 9.01
C SER A 207 -13.05 12.34 8.96
N LYS A 208 -13.88 11.29 8.86
CA LYS A 208 -13.46 9.86 8.84
C LYS A 208 -13.64 9.16 7.48
N ARG A 209 -14.26 9.81 6.50
CA ARG A 209 -14.54 9.18 5.18
C ARG A 209 -13.34 8.91 4.32
N ASP A 210 -12.22 9.58 4.58
CA ASP A 210 -11.06 9.60 3.69
C ASP A 210 -9.79 9.13 4.37
N SER A 211 -8.84 8.64 3.56
CA SER A 211 -7.54 8.19 4.05
C SER A 211 -6.75 9.33 4.72
N THR A 212 -5.84 8.96 5.61
CA THR A 212 -4.86 9.86 6.22
C THR A 212 -4.10 10.68 5.16
N ARG A 213 -3.81 10.08 4.00
CA ARG A 213 -3.17 10.72 2.86
C ARG A 213 -3.99 11.91 2.33
N TYR A 214 -5.30 11.73 2.14
CA TYR A 214 -6.19 12.80 1.66
C TYR A 214 -6.24 13.97 2.64
N HIS A 215 -6.26 13.70 3.95
CA HIS A 215 -6.18 14.75 4.97
C HIS A 215 -4.92 15.61 4.81
N TYR A 216 -3.74 14.99 4.60
CA TYR A 216 -2.50 15.73 4.40
C TYR A 216 -2.42 16.44 3.03
N GLU A 217 -2.99 15.89 1.99
CA GLU A 217 -3.07 16.54 0.67
C GLU A 217 -3.90 17.84 0.77
N MET A 218 -5.03 17.80 1.47
CA MET A 218 -5.86 18.97 1.72
C MET A 218 -5.14 20.00 2.63
N TYR A 219 -4.47 19.51 3.68
CA TYR A 219 -3.67 20.34 4.56
C TYR A 219 -2.57 21.11 3.80
N LEU A 220 -1.80 20.42 2.96
CA LEU A 220 -0.79 21.06 2.11
C LEU A 220 -1.39 22.00 1.07
N LYS A 221 -2.55 21.69 0.53
CA LYS A 221 -3.28 22.57 -0.41
C LYS A 221 -3.67 23.88 0.27
N ILE A 222 -4.17 23.80 1.50
CA ILE A 222 -4.53 24.99 2.30
C ILE A 222 -3.27 25.79 2.65
N LEU A 223 -2.22 25.16 3.18
CA LEU A 223 -0.98 25.86 3.53
C LEU A 223 -0.34 26.60 2.36
N ARG A 224 -0.46 26.08 1.12
CA ARG A 224 0.05 26.75 -0.09
C ARG A 224 -0.55 28.14 -0.32
N LYS A 225 -1.76 28.42 0.19
CA LYS A 225 -2.37 29.76 0.13
C LYS A 225 -1.56 30.78 0.95
N TYR A 226 -0.85 30.30 1.99
CA TYR A 226 -0.16 31.14 2.99
C TYR A 226 1.36 31.08 2.88
N VAL A 227 1.93 30.41 1.88
CA VAL A 227 3.40 30.11 1.70
C VAL A 227 4.30 31.36 1.79
N LYS A 228 3.85 32.51 1.31
CA LYS A 228 4.65 33.74 1.38
C LYS A 228 4.84 34.29 2.80
N GLN A 229 4.13 33.77 3.78
CA GLN A 229 4.10 34.23 5.18
C GLN A 229 4.59 33.13 6.15
N ILE A 230 5.04 31.97 5.62
CA ILE A 230 5.49 30.84 6.41
C ILE A 230 7.02 30.92 6.59
N PRO A 231 7.55 31.06 7.83
CA PRO A 231 8.99 31.03 8.09
C PRO A 231 9.64 29.67 7.79
N ASP A 232 10.95 29.66 7.50
CA ASP A 232 11.73 28.42 7.23
C ASP A 232 11.69 27.41 8.40
N GLU A 233 11.47 27.87 9.62
CA GLU A 233 11.29 27.06 10.84
C GLU A 233 10.08 26.09 10.74
N ILE A 234 9.09 26.40 9.90
CA ILE A 234 7.94 25.52 9.66
C ILE A 234 8.32 24.28 8.87
N TYR A 235 9.24 24.38 7.92
CA TYR A 235 9.72 23.21 7.18
C TYR A 235 10.45 22.24 8.12
N GLN A 236 11.16 22.75 9.12
CA GLN A 236 11.80 21.91 10.15
C GLN A 236 10.77 21.28 11.10
N ALA A 237 9.69 22.02 11.45
CA ALA A 237 8.64 21.49 12.31
C ALA A 237 7.74 20.48 11.57
N LEU A 238 7.49 20.66 10.27
CA LEU A 238 6.83 19.67 9.41
C LEU A 238 7.68 18.39 9.28
N GLY A 239 9.01 18.52 9.17
CA GLY A 239 9.94 17.40 9.24
C GLY A 239 9.81 16.64 10.55
N LYS A 240 9.76 17.33 11.69
CA LYS A 240 9.58 16.72 13.01
C LYS A 240 8.24 16.01 13.17
N ASN A 241 7.17 16.53 12.57
CA ASN A 241 5.85 15.89 12.58
C ASN A 241 5.80 14.66 11.65
N ILE A 242 6.55 14.66 10.54
CA ILE A 242 6.73 13.47 9.69
C ILE A 242 7.40 12.35 10.50
N PHE A 243 8.44 12.64 11.29
CA PHE A 243 9.05 11.66 12.20
C PHE A 243 8.09 11.17 13.30
N THR A 244 7.20 12.03 13.80
CA THR A 244 6.17 11.62 14.76
C THR A 244 5.09 10.74 14.11
N LEU A 245 4.86 10.93 12.82
CA LEU A 245 3.97 10.08 12.01
C LEU A 245 4.61 8.73 11.70
N GLU A 246 5.92 8.66 11.48
CA GLU A 246 6.66 7.39 11.40
C GLU A 246 6.52 6.60 12.71
N GLY A 247 6.64 7.24 13.87
CA GLY A 247 6.40 6.59 15.16
C GLY A 247 4.96 6.06 15.32
N ARG A 248 3.95 6.79 14.82
CA ARG A 248 2.55 6.31 14.80
C ARG A 248 2.32 5.22 13.75
N LEU A 249 3.08 5.24 12.66
CA LEU A 249 3.09 4.19 11.66
C LEU A 249 3.65 2.90 12.25
N ASP A 250 4.70 3.00 13.07
CA ASP A 250 5.26 1.87 13.81
C ASP A 250 4.25 1.28 14.81
N GLU A 251 3.46 2.11 15.50
CA GLU A 251 2.35 1.64 16.35
C GLU A 251 1.24 0.96 15.54
N LEU A 252 0.94 1.44 14.34
CA LEU A 252 -0.01 0.82 13.41
C LEU A 252 0.52 -0.49 12.83
N ILE A 253 1.81 -0.57 12.53
CA ILE A 253 2.48 -1.80 12.10
C ILE A 253 2.41 -2.84 13.23
N GLN A 254 2.68 -2.48 14.48
CA GLN A 254 2.49 -3.36 15.64
C GLN A 254 1.02 -3.79 15.83
N HIS A 255 0.07 -2.95 15.45
CA HIS A 255 -1.35 -3.33 15.46
C HIS A 255 -1.72 -4.27 14.32
N MET A 256 -1.12 -4.10 13.14
CA MET A 256 -1.24 -5.03 12.02
C MET A 256 -0.59 -6.38 12.32
N ASP A 257 0.52 -6.41 13.03
CA ASP A 257 1.14 -7.67 13.49
C ASP A 257 0.19 -8.46 14.41
N LYS A 258 -0.53 -7.78 15.30
CA LYS A 258 -1.58 -8.41 16.14
C LYS A 258 -2.76 -8.94 15.33
N VAL A 259 -3.11 -8.28 14.23
CA VAL A 259 -4.15 -8.76 13.30
C VAL A 259 -3.64 -9.96 12.49
N ASN A 260 -2.37 -9.97 12.09
CA ASN A 260 -1.73 -11.10 11.43
C ASN A 260 -1.65 -12.34 12.36
N ASP A 261 -1.35 -12.16 13.64
CA ASP A 261 -1.39 -13.24 14.63
C ASP A 261 -2.77 -13.88 14.75
N TYR A 262 -3.82 -13.06 14.75
CA TYR A 262 -5.20 -13.54 14.75
C TYR A 262 -5.57 -14.27 13.43
N VAL A 263 -5.04 -13.82 12.29
CA VAL A 263 -5.20 -14.49 11.00
C VAL A 263 -4.47 -15.84 10.98
N LEU A 264 -3.30 -15.94 11.61
CA LEU A 264 -2.55 -17.19 11.76
C LEU A 264 -3.29 -18.20 12.65
N GLU A 265 -3.93 -17.74 13.73
CA GLU A 265 -4.81 -18.58 14.58
C GLU A 265 -6.00 -19.12 13.79
N LEU A 266 -6.63 -18.29 12.97
CA LEU A 266 -7.73 -18.71 12.09
C LEU A 266 -7.27 -19.71 11.00
N GLN A 267 -6.04 -19.60 10.52
CA GLN A 267 -5.48 -20.51 9.53
C GLN A 267 -5.14 -21.89 10.15
N GLU A 268 -4.68 -21.92 11.40
CA GLU A 268 -4.46 -23.18 12.13
C GLU A 268 -5.78 -23.90 12.43
N ASP A 269 -6.82 -23.15 12.84
CA ASP A 269 -8.19 -23.67 12.99
C ASP A 269 -8.73 -24.22 11.66
N GLN A 270 -8.43 -23.55 10.55
CA GLN A 270 -8.78 -24.02 9.21
C GLN A 270 -8.04 -25.31 8.83
N ARG A 271 -6.75 -25.45 9.17
CA ARG A 271 -5.97 -26.66 8.97
C ARG A 271 -6.52 -27.83 9.79
N GLN A 272 -6.88 -27.57 11.05
CA GLN A 272 -7.48 -28.58 11.90
C GLN A 272 -8.86 -29.04 11.38
N LEU A 273 -9.63 -28.08 10.83
CA LEU A 273 -10.89 -28.37 10.14
C LEU A 273 -10.68 -29.22 8.87
N HIS A 274 -9.62 -28.96 8.08
CA HIS A 274 -9.26 -29.78 6.91
C HIS A 274 -8.85 -31.20 7.29
N LYS A 275 -8.01 -31.38 8.32
CA LYS A 275 -7.66 -32.72 8.85
C LYS A 275 -8.90 -33.47 9.33
N ASN A 276 -9.82 -32.77 9.99
CA ASN A 276 -11.08 -33.36 10.42
C ASN A 276 -11.99 -33.69 9.23
N LEU A 277 -11.98 -32.89 8.17
CA LEU A 277 -12.73 -33.12 6.94
C LEU A 277 -12.21 -34.35 6.17
N ASP A 278 -10.88 -34.52 6.09
CA ASP A 278 -10.26 -35.67 5.45
C ASP A 278 -10.47 -36.96 6.24
N SER A 279 -10.46 -36.89 7.57
CA SER A 279 -10.88 -38.01 8.43
C SER A 279 -12.35 -38.37 8.22
N LEU A 280 -13.21 -37.33 8.06
CA LEU A 280 -14.64 -37.55 7.75
C LEU A 280 -14.86 -38.09 6.32
N LYS A 281 -14.09 -37.63 5.33
CA LYS A 281 -14.11 -38.16 3.95
C LYS A 281 -13.69 -39.63 3.90
N SER A 282 -12.63 -39.98 4.66
CA SER A 282 -12.18 -41.39 4.78
C SER A 282 -13.27 -42.25 5.41
N ARG A 283 -13.89 -41.81 6.52
CA ARG A 283 -15.05 -42.51 7.13
C ARG A 283 -16.25 -42.60 6.18
N LEU A 284 -16.48 -41.53 5.40
CA LEU A 284 -17.57 -41.51 4.41
C LEU A 284 -17.31 -42.49 3.26
N ARG A 285 -16.05 -42.69 2.89
CA ARG A 285 -15.62 -43.67 1.88
C ARG A 285 -15.90 -45.10 2.37
N THR A 286 -15.50 -45.41 3.61
CA THR A 286 -15.82 -46.72 4.24
C THR A 286 -17.34 -46.95 4.41
N ILE A 287 -18.08 -45.91 4.77
CA ILE A 287 -19.54 -45.96 4.87
C ILE A 287 -20.22 -46.11 3.48
N LYS A 288 -19.64 -45.47 2.43
CA LYS A 288 -20.12 -45.65 1.06
C LYS A 288 -19.90 -47.07 0.56
N GLU A 289 -18.76 -47.65 0.82
CA GLU A 289 -18.45 -49.05 0.49
C GLU A 289 -19.43 -49.99 1.22
N GLN A 290 -19.63 -49.80 2.53
CA GLN A 290 -20.64 -50.56 3.31
C GLN A 290 -22.08 -50.29 2.84
N ARG A 291 -22.37 -49.07 2.32
CA ARG A 291 -23.72 -48.74 1.78
C ARG A 291 -23.97 -49.41 0.43
N ASP A 292 -22.94 -49.49 -0.42
CA ASP A 292 -23.09 -50.03 -1.77
C ASP A 292 -23.29 -51.56 -1.71
N ASP A 293 -22.69 -52.22 -0.71
CA ASP A 293 -23.00 -53.62 -0.36
C ASP A 293 -24.45 -53.75 0.17
N ALA A 294 -24.93 -52.83 1.02
CA ALA A 294 -26.29 -52.82 1.53
C ALA A 294 -27.34 -52.40 0.47
N ILE A 295 -26.97 -51.58 -0.53
CA ILE A 295 -27.84 -51.18 -1.64
C ILE A 295 -28.08 -52.32 -2.62
N GLN A 296 -27.12 -53.16 -2.84
CA GLN A 296 -27.33 -54.39 -3.62
C GLN A 296 -28.36 -55.33 -2.94
N GLU A 297 -28.39 -55.40 -1.62
CA GLU A 297 -29.39 -56.10 -0.82
C GLU A 297 -30.77 -55.42 -0.82
N GLN A 298 -30.79 -54.05 -0.80
CA GLN A 298 -32.04 -53.29 -0.84
C GLN A 298 -32.71 -53.21 -2.22
N PHE A 299 -31.95 -53.39 -3.34
CA PHE A 299 -32.57 -53.49 -4.68
C PHE A 299 -33.49 -54.72 -4.85
N ARG A 300 -33.30 -55.74 -4.01
CA ARG A 300 -34.19 -56.88 -3.91
C ARG A 300 -35.52 -56.56 -3.25
N ILE A 301 -35.55 -55.60 -2.34
CA ILE A 301 -36.75 -55.28 -1.51
C ILE A 301 -37.64 -54.16 -2.13
N ARG A 302 -37.09 -53.30 -3.00
CA ARG A 302 -37.82 -52.13 -3.55
C ARG A 302 -38.73 -52.39 -4.75
N ARG A 303 -39.08 -53.60 -5.05
CA ARG A 303 -40.11 -53.94 -6.06
C ARG A 303 -41.55 -53.96 -5.53
N SER A 304 -41.82 -53.56 -4.29
CA SER A 304 -43.17 -53.53 -3.74
C SER A 304 -43.77 -52.08 -3.74
N ILE A 305 -44.99 -51.97 -4.15
CA ILE A 305 -45.79 -50.74 -4.45
C ILE A 305 -46.06 -49.89 -3.19
N SER A 306 -45.90 -50.44 -2.00
CA SER A 306 -46.25 -49.79 -0.73
C SER A 306 -45.23 -48.72 -0.24
N TYR A 307 -44.04 -48.64 -0.81
CA TYR A 307 -42.99 -47.72 -0.36
C TYR A 307 -43.01 -46.36 -1.06
N ARG A 308 -43.80 -46.20 -2.14
CA ARG A 308 -43.80 -44.97 -2.96
C ARG A 308 -44.70 -43.84 -2.43
N LEU A 309 -45.58 -44.10 -1.49
CA LEU A 309 -46.56 -43.12 -1.00
C LEU A 309 -46.18 -42.39 0.32
N GLY A 310 -45.14 -42.85 1.03
CA GLY A 310 -44.77 -42.31 2.35
C GLY A 310 -43.82 -41.12 2.35
N ASN A 311 -43.08 -40.85 1.27
CA ASN A 311 -41.95 -39.90 1.30
C ASN A 311 -42.25 -38.48 0.78
N GLY A 312 -43.48 -38.18 0.35
CA GLY A 312 -43.84 -36.88 -0.24
C GLY A 312 -44.03 -35.74 0.74
N VAL A 313 -44.27 -36.02 2.05
CA VAL A 313 -44.77 -35.04 3.00
C VAL A 313 -43.77 -34.67 4.15
N ILE A 314 -42.78 -35.51 4.42
CA ILE A 314 -41.93 -35.35 5.61
C ILE A 314 -40.67 -34.52 5.37
N THR A 315 -40.22 -34.35 4.13
CA THR A 315 -38.93 -33.70 3.80
C THR A 315 -38.90 -32.17 3.96
N PRO A 316 -39.96 -31.39 3.66
CA PRO A 316 -39.94 -29.94 3.83
C PRO A 316 -39.94 -29.50 5.31
N LEU A 317 -40.64 -30.20 6.19
CA LEU A 317 -40.77 -29.83 7.62
C LEU A 317 -39.46 -30.06 8.41
N LYS A 318 -38.66 -31.05 8.05
CA LYS A 318 -37.36 -31.30 8.68
C LYS A 318 -36.28 -30.26 8.29
N ARG A 319 -36.42 -29.58 7.14
CA ARG A 319 -35.54 -28.47 6.74
C ARG A 319 -35.82 -27.19 7.52
N LEU A 320 -37.09 -26.88 7.82
CA LEU A 320 -37.42 -25.69 8.63
C LEU A 320 -37.01 -25.85 10.11
N ALA A 321 -37.14 -27.04 10.69
CA ALA A 321 -36.81 -27.30 12.10
C ALA A 321 -35.28 -27.27 12.36
N ARG A 322 -34.43 -27.47 11.34
CA ARG A 322 -32.97 -27.36 11.47
C ARG A 322 -32.46 -25.91 11.43
N LEU A 323 -33.23 -24.99 10.84
CA LEU A 323 -32.87 -23.55 10.76
C LEU A 323 -33.06 -22.82 12.09
N VAL A 324 -33.95 -23.30 12.96
CA VAL A 324 -34.30 -22.63 14.23
C VAL A 324 -33.39 -23.01 15.39
N LYS A 325 -32.56 -24.05 15.28
CA LYS A 325 -31.74 -24.59 16.38
C LYS A 325 -30.29 -24.11 16.44
N ASN A 326 -29.84 -23.23 15.52
CA ASN A 326 -28.43 -22.78 15.55
C ASN A 326 -28.27 -21.26 15.37
N PRO A 327 -28.02 -20.49 16.46
CA PRO A 327 -27.89 -19.01 16.41
C PRO A 327 -26.74 -18.49 15.54
N ARG A 328 -25.71 -19.31 15.30
CA ARG A 328 -24.56 -18.94 14.43
C ARG A 328 -24.94 -18.91 12.94
N SER A 329 -25.90 -19.73 12.52
CA SER A 329 -26.38 -19.74 11.14
C SER A 329 -27.23 -18.50 10.80
N ILE A 330 -27.91 -17.91 11.78
CA ILE A 330 -28.70 -16.69 11.61
C ILE A 330 -27.80 -15.48 11.35
N LYS A 331 -26.66 -15.36 12.04
CA LYS A 331 -25.66 -14.28 11.77
C LYS A 331 -25.08 -14.37 10.37
N ALA A 332 -24.77 -15.58 9.88
CA ALA A 332 -24.27 -15.80 8.53
C ALA A 332 -25.31 -15.50 7.43
N VAL A 333 -26.57 -15.82 7.70
CA VAL A 333 -27.69 -15.48 6.79
C VAL A 333 -27.95 -13.98 6.80
N LEU A 334 -27.95 -13.34 7.98
CA LEU A 334 -28.09 -11.89 8.10
C LEU A 334 -26.92 -11.13 7.48
N SER A 335 -25.67 -11.64 7.59
CA SER A 335 -24.51 -11.08 6.92
C SER A 335 -24.63 -11.19 5.40
N ARG A 336 -25.09 -12.33 4.86
CA ARG A 336 -25.35 -12.48 3.42
C ARG A 336 -26.49 -11.58 2.94
N ILE A 337 -27.56 -11.44 3.73
CA ILE A 337 -28.66 -10.51 3.42
C ILE A 337 -28.15 -9.07 3.45
N LYS A 338 -27.30 -8.69 4.43
CA LYS A 338 -26.69 -7.37 4.50
C LYS A 338 -25.76 -7.10 3.30
N GLN A 339 -24.96 -8.08 2.88
CA GLN A 339 -24.15 -7.99 1.67
C GLN A 339 -25.02 -7.91 0.39
N GLN A 340 -26.11 -8.65 0.32
CA GLN A 340 -27.05 -8.53 -0.80
C GLN A 340 -27.79 -7.18 -0.81
N LEU A 341 -28.15 -6.62 0.35
CA LEU A 341 -28.74 -5.29 0.44
C LEU A 341 -27.75 -4.18 0.07
N VAL A 342 -26.47 -4.33 0.43
CA VAL A 342 -25.41 -3.41 -0.02
C VAL A 342 -25.18 -3.54 -1.53
N ARG A 343 -25.24 -4.76 -2.09
CA ARG A 343 -25.21 -4.97 -3.55
C ARG A 343 -26.42 -4.33 -4.23
N LEU A 344 -27.63 -4.48 -3.66
CA LEU A 344 -28.86 -3.85 -4.17
C LEU A 344 -28.81 -2.32 -4.09
N LYS A 345 -28.30 -1.73 -2.99
CA LYS A 345 -28.10 -0.28 -2.88
C LYS A 345 -27.12 0.26 -3.93
N ARG A 346 -26.06 -0.52 -4.27
CA ARG A 346 -25.10 -0.17 -5.35
C ARG A 346 -25.72 -0.29 -6.76
N GLN A 347 -26.80 -1.05 -6.92
CA GLN A 347 -27.52 -1.23 -8.18
C GLN A 347 -28.67 -0.23 -8.39
N VAL A 348 -29.11 0.49 -7.37
CA VAL A 348 -30.16 1.50 -7.50
C VAL A 348 -29.56 2.76 -8.17
N LYS A 349 -29.96 3.00 -9.42
CA LYS A 349 -29.56 4.20 -10.16
C LYS A 349 -30.15 5.43 -9.47
N SER A 350 -29.37 6.50 -9.35
CA SER A 350 -29.84 7.77 -8.79
C SER A 350 -30.99 8.36 -9.66
N PRO A 351 -31.93 9.15 -9.10
CA PRO A 351 -32.95 9.82 -9.89
C PRO A 351 -32.39 10.63 -11.07
N LYS A 352 -31.21 11.17 -10.92
CA LYS A 352 -30.47 11.92 -11.96
C LYS A 352 -30.14 11.03 -13.17
N VAL A 353 -29.77 9.76 -12.94
CA VAL A 353 -29.50 8.81 -14.03
C VAL A 353 -30.77 8.49 -14.81
N TYR A 354 -31.90 8.32 -14.16
CA TYR A 354 -33.19 8.11 -14.83
C TYR A 354 -33.60 9.31 -15.68
N TYR A 355 -33.38 10.55 -15.21
CA TYR A 355 -33.61 11.75 -15.98
C TYR A 355 -32.73 11.78 -17.26
N TYR A 356 -31.45 11.49 -17.12
CA TYR A 356 -30.54 11.43 -18.28
C TYR A 356 -30.91 10.31 -19.24
N GLN A 357 -31.31 9.13 -18.75
CA GLN A 357 -31.79 8.04 -19.62
C GLN A 357 -33.02 8.43 -20.40
N TRP A 358 -33.96 9.12 -19.78
CA TRP A 358 -35.15 9.65 -20.47
C TRP A 358 -34.74 10.67 -21.54
N LEU A 359 -33.86 11.59 -21.26
CA LEU A 359 -33.34 12.58 -22.18
C LEU A 359 -32.68 11.90 -23.39
N ARG A 360 -31.75 10.97 -23.16
CA ARG A 360 -31.02 10.24 -24.24
C ARG A 360 -31.97 9.41 -25.09
N ASN A 361 -32.99 8.79 -24.49
CA ASN A 361 -34.01 8.07 -25.25
C ASN A 361 -34.73 8.94 -26.29
N SER A 362 -35.02 10.18 -25.97
CA SER A 362 -35.68 11.13 -26.92
C SER A 362 -34.74 11.61 -28.00
N GLN A 363 -33.43 11.51 -27.85
CA GLN A 363 -32.42 11.96 -28.81
C GLN A 363 -31.96 10.85 -29.77
N ARG A 364 -32.06 9.55 -29.35
CA ARG A 364 -31.44 8.42 -30.04
C ARG A 364 -31.88 8.23 -31.46
N GLU A 365 -33.19 8.26 -31.76
CA GLU A 365 -33.71 8.11 -33.11
C GLU A 365 -33.22 9.24 -34.03
N LYS A 366 -33.12 10.47 -33.52
CA LYS A 366 -32.65 11.63 -34.29
C LYS A 366 -31.15 11.51 -34.57
N ALA A 367 -30.35 11.04 -33.60
CA ALA A 367 -28.92 10.84 -33.79
C ALA A 367 -28.65 9.76 -34.86
N LEU A 368 -29.34 8.63 -34.78
CA LEU A 368 -29.23 7.57 -35.80
C LEU A 368 -29.63 8.06 -37.21
N ALA A 369 -30.72 8.83 -37.32
CA ALA A 369 -31.19 9.35 -38.59
C ALA A 369 -30.23 10.37 -39.20
N SER A 370 -29.53 11.16 -38.42
CA SER A 370 -28.61 12.20 -38.89
C SER A 370 -27.31 11.67 -39.50
N VAL A 371 -26.92 10.43 -39.22
CA VAL A 371 -25.66 9.78 -39.71
C VAL A 371 -25.90 8.44 -40.41
N SER A 372 -27.12 8.22 -40.96
CA SER A 372 -27.45 6.97 -41.66
C SER A 372 -26.55 6.65 -42.87
N SER A 373 -25.85 7.64 -43.42
CA SER A 373 -24.82 7.52 -44.45
C SER A 373 -23.40 7.88 -43.95
N GLY A 374 -23.21 7.97 -42.64
CA GLY A 374 -21.90 8.31 -42.05
C GLY A 374 -20.88 7.16 -42.14
N GLU A 375 -19.60 7.52 -42.13
CA GLU A 375 -18.49 6.55 -42.19
C GLU A 375 -18.39 5.74 -40.88
N LYS A 376 -18.04 4.47 -41.02
CA LYS A 376 -17.57 3.63 -39.91
C LYS A 376 -16.06 3.76 -39.80
N VAL A 377 -15.57 4.11 -38.62
CA VAL A 377 -14.14 4.34 -38.38
C VAL A 377 -13.62 3.31 -37.40
N LEU A 378 -12.47 2.71 -37.72
CA LEU A 378 -11.69 1.84 -36.85
C LEU A 378 -10.46 2.58 -36.31
N VAL A 379 -10.23 2.56 -35.02
CA VAL A 379 -8.95 2.86 -34.38
C VAL A 379 -8.41 1.55 -33.84
N TYR A 380 -7.34 1.04 -34.44
CA TYR A 380 -6.71 -0.22 -34.07
C TYR A 380 -5.34 0.06 -33.44
N VAL A 381 -5.14 -0.34 -32.19
CA VAL A 381 -3.89 -0.11 -31.44
C VAL A 381 -3.04 -1.38 -31.48
N ILE A 382 -1.77 -1.23 -31.87
CA ILE A 382 -0.77 -2.31 -31.93
C ILE A 382 0.38 -1.96 -31.00
N PHE A 383 0.83 -2.93 -30.20
CA PHE A 383 2.08 -2.88 -29.45
C PHE A 383 2.88 -4.16 -29.64
N GLU A 384 4.15 -4.03 -30.00
CA GLU A 384 5.11 -5.14 -30.02
C GLU A 384 6.33 -4.83 -29.14
N SER A 385 6.75 -5.81 -28.35
CA SER A 385 7.98 -5.72 -27.55
C SER A 385 9.25 -5.86 -28.42
N GLU A 386 9.14 -6.55 -29.55
CA GLU A 386 10.15 -6.65 -30.60
C GLU A 386 9.57 -6.02 -31.86
N PRO A 387 10.39 -5.37 -32.72
CA PRO A 387 9.86 -4.63 -33.87
C PRO A 387 9.42 -5.55 -35.01
N ARG A 388 8.68 -6.60 -34.72
CA ARG A 388 8.12 -7.58 -35.68
C ARG A 388 6.66 -7.87 -35.36
N LEU A 389 5.82 -7.68 -36.36
CA LEU A 389 4.37 -7.86 -36.24
C LEU A 389 3.99 -9.33 -36.15
N GLN A 390 3.26 -9.71 -35.10
CA GLN A 390 2.75 -11.07 -34.96
C GLN A 390 1.54 -11.31 -35.88
N GLN A 391 1.52 -12.49 -36.50
CA GLN A 391 0.55 -12.84 -37.53
C GLN A 391 -0.90 -12.75 -37.07
N TYR A 392 -1.23 -13.09 -35.82
CA TYR A 392 -2.60 -13.03 -35.32
C TYR A 392 -3.16 -11.58 -35.29
N LYS A 393 -2.28 -10.59 -35.07
CA LYS A 393 -2.66 -9.15 -35.07
C LYS A 393 -2.99 -8.68 -36.49
N LEU A 394 -2.24 -9.13 -37.48
CA LEU A 394 -2.49 -8.82 -38.85
C LEU A 394 -3.80 -9.42 -39.36
N ILE A 395 -4.07 -10.71 -39.05
CA ILE A 395 -5.33 -11.36 -39.38
C ILE A 395 -6.52 -10.61 -38.76
N PHE A 396 -6.37 -10.20 -37.50
CA PHE A 396 -7.45 -9.48 -36.81
C PHE A 396 -7.66 -8.09 -37.41
N LEU A 397 -6.58 -7.36 -37.72
CA LEU A 397 -6.64 -6.07 -38.42
C LEU A 397 -7.36 -6.22 -39.78
N GLU A 398 -6.98 -7.21 -40.61
CA GLU A 398 -7.61 -7.46 -41.91
C GLU A 398 -9.13 -7.62 -41.78
N LYS A 399 -9.59 -8.46 -40.86
CA LYS A 399 -11.02 -8.71 -40.65
C LYS A 399 -11.79 -7.51 -40.10
N LEU A 400 -11.15 -6.71 -39.23
CA LEU A 400 -11.73 -5.48 -38.69
C LEU A 400 -11.80 -4.37 -39.75
N ALA A 401 -10.73 -4.17 -40.54
CA ALA A 401 -10.65 -3.16 -41.58
C ALA A 401 -11.71 -3.39 -42.67
N ALA A 402 -12.05 -4.65 -42.97
CA ALA A 402 -13.12 -4.99 -43.89
C ALA A 402 -14.53 -4.55 -43.41
N LEU A 403 -14.71 -4.24 -42.14
CA LEU A 403 -15.96 -3.75 -41.53
C LEU A 403 -15.98 -2.21 -41.41
N ALA A 404 -14.87 -1.54 -41.67
CA ALA A 404 -14.71 -0.10 -41.55
C ALA A 404 -14.58 0.58 -42.91
N ASP A 405 -15.11 1.79 -43.04
CA ASP A 405 -14.89 2.65 -44.23
C ASP A 405 -13.52 3.37 -44.15
N LYS A 406 -13.05 3.60 -42.90
CA LYS A 406 -11.73 4.17 -42.63
C LYS A 406 -11.08 3.49 -41.45
N THR A 407 -9.78 3.21 -41.56
CA THR A 407 -8.96 2.63 -40.50
C THR A 407 -7.82 3.56 -40.17
N LEU A 408 -7.64 3.82 -38.84
CA LEU A 408 -6.49 4.46 -38.26
C LEU A 408 -5.77 3.41 -37.39
N ILE A 409 -4.53 3.12 -37.71
CA ILE A 409 -3.69 2.15 -36.98
C ILE A 409 -2.73 2.94 -36.12
N VAL A 410 -2.80 2.78 -34.78
CA VAL A 410 -1.90 3.44 -33.83
C VAL A 410 -0.87 2.43 -33.37
N VAL A 411 0.39 2.66 -33.68
CA VAL A 411 1.51 1.80 -33.30
C VAL A 411 2.18 2.39 -32.05
N ASN A 412 2.07 1.71 -30.91
CA ASN A 412 2.81 2.03 -29.70
C ASN A 412 4.23 1.45 -29.77
N GLY A 413 5.25 2.30 -29.74
CA GLY A 413 6.65 1.91 -29.93
C GLY A 413 7.04 1.88 -31.39
N GLY A 414 7.75 0.83 -31.83
CA GLY A 414 8.24 0.74 -33.21
C GLY A 414 7.95 -0.61 -33.86
N LEU A 415 7.78 -0.61 -35.18
CA LEU A 415 7.75 -1.81 -36.02
C LEU A 415 8.84 -1.72 -37.08
N ALA A 416 9.25 -2.85 -37.63
CA ALA A 416 10.14 -2.91 -38.79
C ALA A 416 9.45 -2.26 -40.00
N ALA A 417 10.26 -1.66 -40.89
CA ALA A 417 9.74 -0.94 -42.05
C ALA A 417 8.82 -1.82 -42.94
N GLU A 418 9.18 -3.10 -43.10
CA GLU A 418 8.39 -4.09 -43.85
C GLU A 418 7.00 -4.33 -43.23
N ASP A 419 6.94 -4.38 -41.92
CA ASP A 419 5.69 -4.58 -41.19
C ASP A 419 4.83 -3.30 -41.19
N LEU A 420 5.46 -2.11 -41.13
CA LEU A 420 4.75 -0.83 -41.31
C LEU A 420 4.12 -0.74 -42.71
N GLU A 421 4.89 -1.03 -43.78
CA GLU A 421 4.39 -1.07 -45.15
C GLU A 421 3.20 -2.05 -45.28
N THR A 422 3.27 -3.19 -44.62
CA THR A 422 2.21 -4.20 -44.63
C THR A 422 0.91 -3.66 -44.02
N ILE A 423 0.97 -2.99 -42.87
CA ILE A 423 -0.25 -2.48 -42.20
C ILE A 423 -0.79 -1.20 -42.87
N GLU A 424 0.03 -0.41 -43.56
CA GLU A 424 -0.38 0.76 -44.31
C GLU A 424 -1.41 0.42 -45.43
N HIS A 425 -1.41 -0.82 -45.92
CA HIS A 425 -2.41 -1.29 -46.89
C HIS A 425 -3.85 -1.30 -46.30
N TYR A 426 -3.99 -1.36 -44.98
CA TYR A 426 -5.27 -1.42 -44.30
C TYR A 426 -5.76 -0.07 -43.79
N GLY A 427 -4.93 0.96 -43.72
CA GLY A 427 -5.32 2.28 -43.28
C GLY A 427 -4.16 3.24 -42.99
N GLN A 428 -4.49 4.40 -42.45
CA GLN A 428 -3.52 5.39 -42.05
C GLN A 428 -2.78 4.90 -40.78
N VAL A 429 -1.47 5.01 -40.77
CA VAL A 429 -0.62 4.62 -39.61
C VAL A 429 -0.16 5.85 -38.83
N LEU A 430 -0.29 5.79 -37.51
CA LEU A 430 0.23 6.76 -36.54
C LEU A 430 1.19 6.04 -35.58
N VAL A 431 2.46 6.39 -35.63
CA VAL A 431 3.49 5.82 -34.74
C VAL A 431 3.69 6.77 -33.55
N ARG A 432 3.72 6.22 -32.34
CA ARG A 432 3.94 6.97 -31.11
C ARG A 432 4.76 6.18 -30.09
N ASP A 433 5.27 6.86 -29.06
CA ASP A 433 5.87 6.19 -27.91
C ASP A 433 4.82 5.42 -27.09
N ASN A 434 5.21 4.34 -26.41
CA ASN A 434 4.29 3.54 -25.58
C ASN A 434 3.99 4.18 -24.20
N SER A 435 4.11 5.49 -24.04
CA SER A 435 3.72 6.21 -22.83
C SER A 435 2.19 6.24 -22.68
N GLY A 436 1.67 5.96 -21.46
CA GLY A 436 0.23 5.97 -21.18
C GLY A 436 -0.56 4.80 -21.78
N TYR A 437 0.13 3.78 -22.31
CA TYR A 437 -0.43 2.50 -22.79
C TYR A 437 -1.53 2.64 -23.86
N ASP A 438 -2.41 1.65 -23.97
CA ASP A 438 -3.49 1.60 -24.97
C ASP A 438 -4.48 2.76 -24.82
N THR A 439 -4.70 3.25 -23.61
CA THR A 439 -5.62 4.36 -23.33
C THR A 439 -5.13 5.65 -23.97
N ALA A 440 -3.84 5.95 -23.86
CA ALA A 440 -3.25 7.11 -24.51
C ALA A 440 -3.25 6.95 -26.06
N ALA A 441 -3.04 5.73 -26.55
CA ALA A 441 -3.11 5.44 -27.98
C ALA A 441 -4.52 5.67 -28.54
N PHE A 442 -5.57 5.22 -27.84
CA PHE A 442 -6.96 5.54 -28.21
C PHE A 442 -7.22 7.04 -28.17
N ARG A 443 -6.75 7.74 -27.12
CA ARG A 443 -6.87 9.20 -27.02
C ARG A 443 -6.27 9.89 -28.22
N GLU A 444 -5.02 9.59 -28.57
CA GLU A 444 -4.34 10.21 -29.71
C GLU A 444 -5.06 9.90 -31.04
N GLY A 445 -5.48 8.65 -31.25
CA GLY A 445 -6.27 8.27 -32.41
C GLY A 445 -7.58 9.06 -32.52
N ILE A 446 -8.33 9.17 -31.41
CA ILE A 446 -9.60 9.92 -31.36
C ILE A 446 -9.37 11.42 -31.60
N LEU A 447 -8.37 12.02 -30.96
CA LEU A 447 -8.07 13.44 -31.11
C LEU A 447 -7.54 13.78 -32.53
N SER A 448 -6.75 12.89 -33.15
CA SER A 448 -6.28 13.08 -34.53
C SER A 448 -7.41 13.03 -35.55
N LEU A 449 -8.46 12.27 -35.30
CA LEU A 449 -9.65 12.26 -36.15
C LEU A 449 -10.44 13.57 -36.09
N GLY A 450 -10.40 14.25 -34.95
CA GLY A 450 -11.07 15.52 -34.70
C GLY A 450 -12.57 15.40 -34.42
N LYS A 451 -13.08 16.35 -33.61
CA LYS A 451 -14.48 16.35 -33.13
C LYS A 451 -15.53 16.36 -34.26
N GLU A 452 -15.38 17.24 -35.25
CA GLU A 452 -16.35 17.37 -36.33
C GLU A 452 -16.51 16.07 -37.12
N LYS A 453 -15.37 15.39 -37.42
CA LYS A 453 -15.40 14.12 -38.14
C LYS A 453 -16.10 13.03 -37.34
N LEU A 454 -15.77 12.92 -36.03
CA LEU A 454 -16.39 11.93 -35.14
C LEU A 454 -17.89 12.13 -35.01
N GLN A 455 -18.37 13.37 -34.94
CA GLN A 455 -19.80 13.67 -34.85
C GLN A 455 -20.60 13.28 -36.09
N HIS A 456 -19.93 13.10 -37.27
CA HIS A 456 -20.53 12.65 -38.52
C HIS A 456 -20.34 11.15 -38.79
N CYS A 457 -19.60 10.43 -37.92
CA CYS A 457 -19.43 8.98 -38.06
C CYS A 457 -20.71 8.23 -37.68
N SER A 458 -21.00 7.16 -38.42
CA SER A 458 -22.05 6.21 -38.07
C SER A 458 -21.63 5.23 -36.95
N GLN A 459 -20.33 4.99 -36.82
CA GLN A 459 -19.80 4.10 -35.77
C GLN A 459 -18.30 4.34 -35.59
N LEU A 460 -17.79 4.22 -34.34
CA LEU A 460 -16.38 4.22 -34.04
C LEU A 460 -16.02 2.92 -33.28
N MET A 461 -15.05 2.17 -33.81
CA MET A 461 -14.50 0.96 -33.21
C MET A 461 -13.15 1.29 -32.58
N LEU A 462 -13.01 1.01 -31.30
CA LEU A 462 -11.76 1.13 -30.54
C LEU A 462 -11.31 -0.28 -30.16
N VAL A 463 -10.25 -0.76 -30.79
CA VAL A 463 -9.79 -2.15 -30.62
C VAL A 463 -8.28 -2.19 -30.41
N ASN A 464 -7.80 -3.01 -29.49
CA ASN A 464 -6.37 -3.28 -29.33
C ASN A 464 -6.02 -4.73 -29.68
N ASP A 465 -4.74 -4.99 -29.80
CA ASP A 465 -4.14 -6.24 -30.26
C ASP A 465 -4.00 -7.34 -29.20
N THR A 466 -4.59 -7.16 -28.01
CA THR A 466 -4.43 -8.09 -26.88
C THR A 466 -5.28 -9.36 -26.98
N ASN A 467 -6.05 -9.49 -28.08
CA ASN A 467 -6.94 -10.64 -28.32
C ASN A 467 -6.61 -11.31 -29.66
N ILE A 468 -6.89 -12.60 -29.70
CA ILE A 468 -6.73 -13.43 -30.89
C ILE A 468 -8.10 -13.73 -31.48
N GLY A 469 -8.21 -13.65 -32.77
CA GLY A 469 -9.45 -13.96 -33.52
C GLY A 469 -9.48 -13.29 -34.89
N PRO A 470 -10.65 -13.26 -35.53
CA PRO A 470 -11.94 -13.73 -35.04
C PRO A 470 -12.14 -15.24 -35.19
N MET A 471 -12.71 -15.90 -34.18
CA MET A 471 -13.07 -17.32 -34.20
C MET A 471 -14.48 -17.54 -34.80
N SER A 472 -15.21 -16.48 -35.07
CA SER A 472 -16.53 -16.48 -35.71
C SER A 472 -16.73 -15.22 -36.52
N ASP A 473 -17.80 -15.18 -37.34
CA ASP A 473 -18.08 -14.04 -38.21
C ASP A 473 -18.38 -12.76 -37.44
N LEU A 474 -17.51 -11.77 -37.56
CA LEU A 474 -17.66 -10.46 -36.92
C LEU A 474 -18.88 -9.67 -37.50
N ALA A 475 -19.22 -9.83 -38.78
CA ALA A 475 -20.36 -9.14 -39.32
C ALA A 475 -21.66 -9.58 -38.63
N ALA A 476 -21.80 -10.88 -38.33
CA ALA A 476 -22.92 -11.41 -37.55
C ALA A 476 -22.95 -10.86 -36.09
N VAL A 477 -21.78 -10.64 -35.47
CA VAL A 477 -21.68 -9.99 -34.17
C VAL A 477 -22.20 -8.57 -34.22
N PHE A 478 -21.75 -7.76 -35.19
CA PHE A 478 -22.22 -6.38 -35.37
C PHE A 478 -23.72 -6.31 -35.63
N GLN A 479 -24.26 -7.23 -36.45
CA GLN A 479 -25.70 -7.30 -36.71
C GLN A 479 -26.50 -7.63 -35.45
N THR A 480 -25.98 -8.54 -34.63
CA THR A 480 -26.59 -8.92 -33.32
C THR A 480 -26.64 -7.74 -32.36
N MET A 481 -25.55 -6.98 -32.27
CA MET A 481 -25.45 -5.84 -31.36
C MET A 481 -26.26 -4.63 -31.84
N ALA A 482 -26.34 -4.39 -33.15
CA ALA A 482 -27.20 -3.35 -33.76
C ALA A 482 -28.67 -3.53 -33.35
N GLY A 483 -29.15 -4.78 -33.27
CA GLY A 483 -30.52 -5.08 -32.81
C GLY A 483 -30.82 -4.72 -31.35
N ARG A 484 -29.81 -4.45 -30.52
CA ARG A 484 -29.98 -4.16 -29.05
C ARG A 484 -30.19 -2.67 -28.74
N ASN A 485 -30.10 -1.78 -29.73
CA ASN A 485 -30.32 -0.33 -29.57
C ASN A 485 -29.49 0.29 -28.45
N LEU A 486 -28.17 0.18 -28.54
CA LEU A 486 -27.16 0.61 -27.55
C LEU A 486 -26.53 1.94 -28.01
N ASP A 487 -25.83 2.62 -27.10
CA ASP A 487 -25.04 3.82 -27.39
C ASP A 487 -23.52 3.50 -27.39
N PHE A 488 -23.15 2.41 -26.75
CA PHE A 488 -21.83 1.78 -26.88
C PHE A 488 -21.88 0.33 -26.37
N TRP A 489 -20.93 -0.50 -26.84
CA TRP A 489 -20.90 -1.90 -26.50
C TRP A 489 -19.50 -2.50 -26.63
N GLY A 490 -19.29 -3.68 -26.05
CA GLY A 490 -18.05 -4.44 -26.10
C GLY A 490 -18.29 -5.94 -26.15
N ILE A 491 -17.20 -6.73 -26.10
CA ILE A 491 -17.32 -8.19 -26.18
C ILE A 491 -17.68 -8.79 -24.80
N SER A 492 -17.04 -8.32 -23.72
CA SER A 492 -17.25 -8.90 -22.38
C SER A 492 -17.18 -7.86 -21.28
N TYR A 493 -17.65 -8.25 -20.10
CA TYR A 493 -17.58 -7.45 -18.87
C TYR A 493 -16.36 -7.80 -18.01
N GLY A 494 -15.83 -6.79 -17.31
CA GLY A 494 -15.05 -6.96 -16.09
C GLY A 494 -15.95 -6.91 -14.87
N GLU A 495 -15.66 -7.72 -13.85
CA GLU A 495 -16.46 -7.79 -12.61
C GLU A 495 -16.28 -6.58 -11.70
N THR A 496 -17.33 -6.34 -10.88
CA THR A 496 -17.22 -5.40 -9.76
C THR A 496 -16.37 -6.01 -8.65
N GLN A 497 -15.29 -5.32 -8.27
CA GLN A 497 -14.38 -5.77 -7.21
C GLN A 497 -13.83 -4.58 -6.41
N GLU A 498 -13.08 -4.85 -5.35
CA GLU A 498 -12.34 -3.84 -4.64
C GLU A 498 -11.31 -3.16 -5.56
N ASP A 499 -10.99 -1.90 -5.29
CA ASP A 499 -9.98 -1.19 -6.09
C ASP A 499 -8.56 -1.68 -5.77
N ILE A 500 -8.17 -2.74 -6.46
CA ILE A 500 -6.81 -3.30 -6.37
C ILE A 500 -5.75 -2.40 -7.03
N THR A 501 -6.18 -1.40 -7.80
CA THR A 501 -5.26 -0.46 -8.48
C THR A 501 -4.91 0.73 -7.60
N GLY A 502 -5.75 1.10 -6.64
CA GLY A 502 -5.63 2.30 -5.83
C GLY A 502 -5.91 3.62 -6.56
N PHE A 503 -6.30 3.57 -7.84
CA PHE A 503 -6.46 4.75 -8.70
C PHE A 503 -7.90 5.00 -9.17
N ASN A 504 -8.87 4.12 -8.84
CA ASN A 504 -10.22 4.25 -9.35
C ASN A 504 -10.99 5.34 -8.60
N ARG A 505 -11.47 6.36 -9.34
CA ARG A 505 -12.22 7.51 -8.79
C ARG A 505 -13.50 7.16 -8.02
N TYR A 506 -14.02 5.94 -8.17
CA TYR A 506 -15.21 5.48 -7.46
C TYR A 506 -14.89 4.74 -6.16
N GLY A 507 -13.60 4.57 -5.81
CA GLY A 507 -13.15 3.81 -4.65
C GLY A 507 -13.39 2.29 -4.74
N TYR A 508 -13.79 1.80 -5.91
CA TYR A 508 -13.93 0.39 -6.26
C TYR A 508 -13.92 0.25 -7.78
N ILE A 509 -13.60 -0.91 -8.31
CA ILE A 509 -13.73 -1.22 -9.73
C ILE A 509 -15.20 -1.56 -10.01
N PRO A 510 -15.94 -0.74 -10.77
CA PRO A 510 -17.32 -1.04 -11.16
C PRO A 510 -17.36 -2.15 -12.21
N ASN A 511 -18.55 -2.77 -12.39
CA ASN A 511 -18.80 -3.60 -13.58
C ASN A 511 -18.61 -2.72 -14.82
N HIS A 512 -17.79 -3.15 -15.76
CA HIS A 512 -17.39 -2.35 -16.93
C HIS A 512 -17.19 -3.21 -18.16
N LEU A 513 -17.37 -2.64 -19.34
CA LEU A 513 -16.93 -3.24 -20.58
C LEU A 513 -15.41 -3.25 -20.62
N GLN A 514 -14.82 -4.38 -20.97
CA GLN A 514 -13.37 -4.45 -21.11
C GLN A 514 -12.90 -3.64 -22.32
N SER A 515 -11.87 -2.80 -22.13
CA SER A 515 -11.45 -1.76 -23.10
C SER A 515 -10.84 -2.29 -24.39
N TYR A 516 -10.52 -3.58 -24.45
CA TYR A 516 -9.86 -4.16 -25.63
C TYR A 516 -10.70 -4.18 -26.91
N PHE A 517 -12.02 -4.04 -26.79
CA PHE A 517 -12.95 -3.97 -27.91
C PHE A 517 -14.18 -3.15 -27.51
N LEU A 518 -14.24 -1.92 -27.95
CA LEU A 518 -15.35 -1.01 -27.70
C LEU A 518 -15.88 -0.46 -29.02
N VAL A 519 -17.19 -0.45 -29.16
CA VAL A 519 -17.87 0.15 -30.29
C VAL A 519 -18.78 1.26 -29.79
N ILE A 520 -18.63 2.44 -30.35
CA ILE A 520 -19.32 3.67 -29.97
C ILE A 520 -20.30 4.03 -31.06
N GLU A 521 -21.56 4.22 -30.68
CA GLU A 521 -22.67 4.47 -31.58
C GLU A 521 -22.97 5.99 -31.70
N PRO A 522 -23.77 6.44 -32.70
CA PRO A 522 -23.90 7.86 -33.05
C PRO A 522 -24.34 8.77 -31.91
N LEU A 523 -25.25 8.34 -31.02
CA LEU A 523 -25.72 9.21 -29.94
C LEU A 523 -24.60 9.63 -29.01
N LEU A 524 -23.68 8.72 -28.68
CA LEU A 524 -22.53 9.02 -27.87
C LEU A 524 -21.47 9.80 -28.67
N LEU A 525 -21.20 9.45 -29.94
CA LEU A 525 -20.24 10.14 -30.80
C LEU A 525 -20.57 11.62 -31.03
N GLN A 526 -21.86 11.95 -31.13
CA GLN A 526 -22.33 13.32 -31.32
C GLN A 526 -22.28 14.17 -30.05
N SER A 527 -22.05 13.54 -28.90
CA SER A 527 -22.04 14.25 -27.62
C SER A 527 -20.73 15.01 -27.37
N GLU A 528 -20.85 16.17 -26.73
CA GLU A 528 -19.69 16.92 -26.25
C GLU A 528 -18.91 16.09 -25.21
N GLU A 529 -19.66 15.38 -24.36
CA GLU A 529 -19.11 14.62 -23.23
C GLU A 529 -18.14 13.51 -23.68
N PHE A 530 -18.34 12.93 -24.89
CA PHE A 530 -17.45 11.92 -25.42
C PHE A 530 -16.08 12.51 -25.78
N TYR A 531 -16.08 13.62 -26.53
CA TYR A 531 -14.83 14.26 -26.94
C TYR A 531 -14.08 14.88 -25.74
N ASP A 532 -14.82 15.56 -24.87
CA ASP A 532 -14.26 16.17 -23.66
C ASP A 532 -13.63 15.12 -22.74
N TYR A 533 -14.24 13.93 -22.60
CA TYR A 533 -13.66 12.83 -21.83
C TYR A 533 -12.24 12.50 -22.31
N TRP A 534 -12.06 12.32 -23.61
CA TRP A 534 -10.75 11.99 -24.17
C TRP A 534 -9.77 13.17 -24.16
N GLN A 535 -10.26 14.40 -24.27
CA GLN A 535 -9.42 15.60 -24.26
C GLN A 535 -8.79 15.86 -22.88
N VAL A 536 -9.55 15.64 -21.80
CA VAL A 536 -9.07 15.90 -20.42
C VAL A 536 -8.34 14.72 -19.81
N LEU A 537 -8.27 13.60 -20.49
CA LEU A 537 -7.62 12.39 -20.03
C LEU A 537 -6.10 12.63 -19.93
N THR A 538 -5.52 12.35 -18.77
CA THR A 538 -4.08 12.53 -18.49
C THR A 538 -3.30 11.26 -18.84
N ASP A 539 -2.04 11.43 -19.20
CA ASP A 539 -1.12 10.30 -19.32
C ASP A 539 -0.91 9.63 -17.96
N THR A 540 -0.56 8.37 -18.01
CA THR A 540 -0.37 7.52 -16.83
C THR A 540 1.03 6.92 -16.84
N ASP A 541 1.64 6.82 -15.66
CA ASP A 541 3.02 6.34 -15.49
C ASP A 541 3.09 4.82 -15.27
N SER A 542 1.96 4.18 -14.94
CA SER A 542 1.88 2.74 -14.72
C SER A 542 0.66 2.11 -15.37
N ARG A 543 0.74 0.79 -15.57
CA ARG A 543 -0.38 0.00 -16.09
C ARG A 543 -1.57 -0.01 -15.12
N GLU A 544 -1.30 -0.12 -13.84
CA GLU A 544 -2.30 -0.10 -12.76
C GLU A 544 -3.06 1.22 -12.77
N GLU A 545 -2.35 2.32 -12.97
CA GLU A 545 -2.94 3.65 -13.09
C GLU A 545 -3.83 3.76 -14.35
N ALA A 546 -3.39 3.26 -15.49
CA ALA A 546 -4.19 3.26 -16.73
C ALA A 546 -5.48 2.43 -16.56
N ILE A 547 -5.39 1.25 -15.94
CA ILE A 547 -6.56 0.42 -15.62
C ILE A 547 -7.50 1.14 -14.65
N GLY A 548 -6.99 1.65 -13.52
CA GLY A 548 -7.79 2.26 -12.46
C GLY A 548 -8.45 3.56 -12.89
N LYS A 549 -7.70 4.48 -13.52
CA LYS A 549 -8.22 5.81 -13.90
C LYS A 549 -9.10 5.79 -15.14
N HIS A 550 -8.88 4.89 -16.09
CA HIS A 550 -9.46 4.99 -17.41
C HIS A 550 -10.27 3.76 -17.83
N GLU A 551 -9.64 2.59 -17.92
CA GLU A 551 -10.30 1.39 -18.45
C GLU A 551 -11.56 1.04 -17.65
N THR A 552 -11.43 0.94 -16.34
CA THR A 552 -12.50 0.53 -15.43
C THR A 552 -13.50 1.64 -15.13
N THR A 553 -13.22 2.89 -15.49
CA THR A 553 -14.10 4.04 -15.22
C THR A 553 -14.97 4.44 -16.41
N PHE A 554 -14.52 4.18 -17.65
CA PHE A 554 -15.20 4.58 -18.90
C PHE A 554 -16.69 4.20 -18.92
N THR A 555 -16.98 2.93 -18.72
CA THR A 555 -18.35 2.41 -18.81
C THR A 555 -19.28 3.07 -17.78
N LYS A 556 -18.84 3.15 -16.52
CA LYS A 556 -19.65 3.77 -15.47
C LYS A 556 -19.83 5.27 -15.68
N TYR A 557 -18.81 5.97 -16.16
CA TYR A 557 -18.91 7.40 -16.46
C TYR A 557 -20.05 7.71 -17.44
N PHE A 558 -20.08 7.02 -18.59
CA PHE A 558 -21.13 7.24 -19.58
C PHE A 558 -22.47 6.65 -19.17
N ALA A 559 -22.49 5.54 -18.44
CA ALA A 559 -23.73 4.98 -17.88
C ALA A 559 -24.42 5.94 -16.90
N ASP A 560 -23.65 6.66 -16.07
CA ASP A 560 -24.18 7.65 -15.13
C ASP A 560 -24.72 8.91 -15.88
N LEU A 561 -24.27 9.17 -17.11
CA LEU A 561 -24.82 10.17 -18.03
C LEU A 561 -25.99 9.65 -18.86
N GLY A 562 -26.50 8.46 -18.57
CA GLY A 562 -27.71 7.89 -19.14
C GLY A 562 -27.53 7.14 -20.45
N TYR A 563 -26.30 6.95 -20.95
CA TYR A 563 -26.04 6.16 -22.15
C TYR A 563 -26.24 4.67 -21.90
N ARG A 564 -26.79 3.95 -22.89
CA ARG A 564 -27.02 2.51 -22.83
C ARG A 564 -25.82 1.74 -23.32
N TYR A 565 -25.47 0.73 -22.58
CA TYR A 565 -24.36 -0.17 -22.92
C TYR A 565 -24.73 -1.63 -22.66
N ASP A 566 -24.05 -2.54 -23.35
CA ASP A 566 -24.15 -3.96 -23.13
C ASP A 566 -22.89 -4.67 -23.67
N ALA A 567 -22.63 -5.90 -23.22
CA ALA A 567 -21.62 -6.77 -23.79
C ALA A 567 -22.26 -7.82 -24.69
N LEU A 568 -21.51 -8.31 -25.69
CA LEU A 568 -21.92 -9.46 -26.48
C LEU A 568 -22.11 -10.68 -25.60
N VAL A 569 -21.15 -10.97 -24.74
CA VAL A 569 -21.11 -12.11 -23.82
C VAL A 569 -21.22 -11.63 -22.37
N HIS A 570 -22.11 -12.25 -21.61
CA HIS A 570 -22.37 -11.90 -20.21
C HIS A 570 -21.62 -12.80 -19.21
N GLU A 571 -20.81 -13.72 -19.69
CA GLU A 571 -19.92 -14.54 -18.86
C GLU A 571 -18.75 -13.67 -18.36
N ASN A 572 -18.77 -13.32 -17.08
CA ASN A 572 -17.72 -12.49 -16.47
C ASN A 572 -17.21 -13.03 -15.14
N GLN A 573 -17.81 -14.11 -14.63
CA GLN A 573 -17.40 -14.70 -13.36
C GLN A 573 -15.99 -15.27 -13.46
N ASP A 574 -15.22 -15.11 -12.37
CA ASP A 574 -13.89 -15.66 -12.25
C ASP A 574 -12.92 -15.19 -13.34
N SER A 575 -13.02 -13.91 -13.71
CA SER A 575 -12.20 -13.31 -14.78
C SER A 575 -12.19 -14.14 -16.08
N ALA A 576 -13.38 -14.57 -16.52
CA ALA A 576 -13.57 -15.60 -17.55
C ALA A 576 -12.74 -15.37 -18.83
N MET A 577 -12.57 -14.12 -19.28
CA MET A 577 -11.78 -13.81 -20.47
C MET A 577 -10.30 -14.16 -20.35
N TYR A 578 -9.76 -14.25 -19.12
CA TYR A 578 -8.35 -14.57 -18.86
C TYR A 578 -8.12 -16.02 -18.46
N ILE A 579 -9.10 -16.63 -17.81
CA ILE A 579 -8.97 -17.96 -17.18
C ILE A 579 -9.74 -19.03 -17.96
N HIS A 580 -10.91 -18.69 -18.54
CA HIS A 580 -11.83 -19.62 -19.15
C HIS A 580 -12.09 -19.34 -20.65
N PRO A 581 -11.05 -19.41 -21.52
CA PRO A 581 -11.18 -19.07 -22.94
C PRO A 581 -12.16 -19.97 -23.68
N LEU A 582 -12.26 -21.26 -23.34
CA LEU A 582 -13.23 -22.19 -23.96
C LEU A 582 -14.67 -21.84 -23.58
N ARG A 583 -14.91 -21.51 -22.31
CA ARG A 583 -16.22 -21.06 -21.85
C ARG A 583 -16.67 -19.80 -22.58
N MET A 584 -15.73 -18.86 -22.80
CA MET A 584 -16.00 -17.62 -23.57
C MET A 584 -16.36 -17.92 -25.03
N LEU A 585 -15.63 -18.81 -25.71
CA LEU A 585 -15.96 -19.24 -27.08
C LEU A 585 -17.33 -19.90 -27.16
N LYS A 586 -17.64 -20.82 -26.24
CA LYS A 586 -18.95 -21.49 -26.15
C LYS A 586 -20.10 -20.52 -25.83
N ALA A 587 -19.83 -19.43 -25.13
CA ALA A 587 -20.79 -18.37 -24.86
C ALA A 587 -20.97 -17.38 -26.03
N GLY A 588 -20.23 -17.56 -27.14
CA GLY A 588 -20.34 -16.75 -28.36
C GLY A 588 -19.34 -15.63 -28.50
N SER A 589 -18.27 -15.59 -27.68
CA SER A 589 -17.17 -14.65 -27.91
C SER A 589 -16.46 -15.00 -29.23
N PRO A 590 -16.24 -14.01 -30.11
CA PRO A 590 -15.45 -14.21 -31.33
C PRO A 590 -13.94 -14.17 -31.04
N LEU A 591 -13.52 -13.88 -29.79
CA LEU A 591 -12.16 -13.59 -29.41
C LEU A 591 -11.76 -14.39 -28.18
N ILE A 592 -10.46 -14.73 -28.08
CA ILE A 592 -9.80 -15.22 -26.88
C ILE A 592 -8.67 -14.26 -26.49
N LYS A 593 -8.39 -14.15 -25.20
CA LYS A 593 -7.30 -13.32 -24.71
C LYS A 593 -5.95 -13.95 -24.99
N TYR A 594 -5.00 -13.23 -25.60
CA TYR A 594 -3.64 -13.73 -25.86
C TYR A 594 -2.99 -14.31 -24.59
N THR A 595 -3.15 -13.60 -23.47
CA THR A 595 -2.58 -14.01 -22.20
C THR A 595 -3.24 -15.26 -21.59
N SER A 596 -4.44 -15.65 -22.02
CA SER A 596 -5.08 -16.90 -21.55
C SER A 596 -4.29 -18.15 -21.98
N LEU A 597 -3.60 -18.09 -23.14
CA LEU A 597 -2.77 -19.18 -23.64
C LEU A 597 -1.50 -19.44 -22.79
N LYS A 598 -1.12 -18.54 -21.89
CA LYS A 598 -0.06 -18.78 -20.90
C LYS A 598 -0.39 -19.94 -19.97
N ASN A 599 -1.68 -20.17 -19.74
CA ASN A 599 -2.17 -21.25 -18.87
C ASN A 599 -2.30 -22.55 -19.66
N TYR A 600 -1.26 -22.94 -20.41
CA TYR A 600 -1.29 -24.08 -21.34
C TYR A 600 -1.35 -25.45 -20.66
N ASP A 601 -1.13 -25.52 -19.35
CA ASP A 601 -1.32 -26.68 -18.50
C ASP A 601 -1.69 -26.27 -17.06
N ASP A 602 -2.04 -27.22 -16.22
CA ASP A 602 -2.49 -26.99 -14.84
C ASP A 602 -1.37 -26.43 -13.96
N GLN A 603 -0.12 -26.76 -14.23
CA GLN A 603 1.05 -26.27 -13.49
C GLN A 603 1.18 -24.73 -13.59
N GLN A 604 0.79 -24.13 -14.71
CA GLN A 604 0.85 -22.69 -14.87
C GLN A 604 -0.11 -21.95 -13.91
N PHE A 605 -1.24 -22.56 -13.60
CA PHE A 605 -2.16 -22.01 -12.60
C PHE A 605 -1.60 -22.12 -11.17
N LEU A 606 -0.93 -23.21 -10.84
CA LEU A 606 -0.26 -23.36 -9.53
C LEU A 606 0.78 -22.25 -9.30
N TRP A 607 1.55 -21.92 -10.34
CA TRP A 607 2.50 -20.80 -10.29
C TRP A 607 1.85 -19.42 -10.22
N GLN A 608 0.53 -19.33 -10.36
CA GLN A 608 -0.25 -18.11 -10.08
C GLN A 608 -0.93 -18.16 -8.71
N GLY A 609 -0.73 -19.23 -7.94
CA GLY A 609 -1.41 -19.47 -6.66
C GLY A 609 -2.88 -19.93 -6.82
N LEU A 610 -3.23 -20.48 -7.97
CA LEU A 610 -4.58 -20.93 -8.30
C LEU A 610 -4.58 -22.44 -8.57
N GLU A 611 -5.53 -23.16 -7.97
CA GLU A 611 -5.82 -24.56 -8.30
C GLU A 611 -6.91 -24.58 -9.38
N ARG A 612 -6.51 -24.74 -10.63
CA ARG A 612 -7.37 -24.73 -11.81
C ARG A 612 -6.95 -25.78 -12.82
N GLU A 613 -7.90 -26.26 -13.62
CA GLU A 613 -7.62 -27.05 -14.82
C GLU A 613 -7.49 -26.13 -16.02
N SER A 614 -6.49 -26.39 -16.88
CA SER A 614 -6.28 -25.61 -18.09
C SER A 614 -7.31 -25.94 -19.16
N GLU A 615 -7.97 -24.92 -19.71
CA GLU A 615 -8.86 -25.06 -20.86
C GLU A 615 -8.11 -24.96 -22.22
N VAL A 616 -6.81 -24.65 -22.23
CA VAL A 616 -6.08 -24.38 -23.48
C VAL A 616 -6.01 -25.58 -24.42
N PRO A 617 -5.78 -26.84 -23.96
CA PRO A 617 -5.86 -28.00 -24.84
C PRO A 617 -7.23 -28.11 -25.54
N ASP A 618 -8.31 -27.95 -24.77
CA ASP A 618 -9.67 -28.01 -25.29
C ASP A 618 -10.00 -26.85 -26.24
N VAL A 619 -9.38 -25.65 -26.00
CA VAL A 619 -9.48 -24.50 -26.93
C VAL A 619 -8.86 -24.83 -28.27
N LEU A 620 -7.68 -25.43 -28.29
CA LEU A 620 -7.01 -25.84 -29.55
C LEU A 620 -7.88 -26.82 -30.34
N ASP A 621 -8.48 -27.82 -29.66
CA ASP A 621 -9.38 -28.76 -30.30
C ASP A 621 -10.67 -28.12 -30.79
N TYR A 622 -11.27 -27.22 -29.98
CA TYR A 622 -12.45 -26.45 -30.39
C TYR A 622 -12.19 -25.62 -31.65
N VAL A 623 -11.06 -24.88 -31.68
CA VAL A 623 -10.70 -24.03 -32.82
C VAL A 623 -10.49 -24.87 -34.06
N ARG A 624 -9.78 -25.99 -33.97
CA ARG A 624 -9.53 -26.95 -35.07
C ARG A 624 -10.81 -27.54 -35.64
N GLU A 625 -11.81 -27.87 -34.80
CA GLU A 625 -13.01 -28.58 -35.21
C GLU A 625 -14.18 -27.65 -35.57
N LYS A 626 -14.27 -26.48 -34.97
CA LYS A 626 -15.49 -25.64 -34.98
C LYS A 626 -15.31 -24.28 -35.60
N THR A 627 -14.11 -23.90 -36.00
CA THR A 627 -13.83 -22.58 -36.58
C THR A 627 -12.95 -22.69 -37.83
N ASP A 628 -12.95 -21.61 -38.63
CA ASP A 628 -12.05 -21.50 -39.79
C ASP A 628 -10.73 -20.79 -39.43
N TYR A 629 -10.49 -20.51 -38.13
CA TYR A 629 -9.27 -19.82 -37.69
C TYR A 629 -8.08 -20.82 -37.72
N PRO A 630 -6.90 -20.42 -38.25
CA PRO A 630 -5.76 -21.32 -38.34
C PRO A 630 -5.21 -21.64 -36.95
N VAL A 631 -5.46 -22.87 -36.50
CA VAL A 631 -5.08 -23.36 -35.15
C VAL A 631 -3.57 -23.31 -34.92
N GLU A 632 -2.76 -23.48 -35.98
CA GLU A 632 -1.30 -23.43 -35.94
C GLU A 632 -0.78 -22.12 -35.34
N ILE A 633 -1.53 -21.01 -35.46
CA ILE A 633 -1.17 -19.73 -34.86
C ILE A 633 -1.24 -19.83 -33.34
N LEU A 634 -2.29 -20.46 -32.80
CA LEU A 634 -2.46 -20.66 -31.36
C LEU A 634 -1.39 -21.63 -30.83
N GLU A 635 -1.15 -22.73 -31.56
CA GLU A 635 -0.13 -23.71 -31.22
C GLU A 635 1.27 -23.07 -31.15
N ASN A 636 1.60 -22.20 -32.10
CA ASN A 636 2.86 -21.44 -32.10
C ASN A 636 2.96 -20.47 -30.94
N ILE A 637 1.85 -19.81 -30.55
CA ILE A 637 1.83 -18.93 -29.37
C ILE A 637 2.01 -19.75 -28.08
N VAL A 638 1.34 -20.89 -27.96
CA VAL A 638 1.51 -21.80 -26.81
C VAL A 638 2.95 -22.29 -26.74
N GLN A 639 3.53 -22.70 -27.89
CA GLN A 639 4.92 -23.14 -27.93
C GLN A 639 5.88 -22.02 -27.53
N LYS A 640 5.64 -20.78 -27.99
CA LYS A 640 6.40 -19.61 -27.58
C LYS A 640 6.37 -19.38 -26.05
N PHE A 641 5.23 -19.62 -25.40
CA PHE A 641 5.14 -19.57 -23.93
C PHE A 641 5.89 -20.72 -23.23
N LYS A 642 5.88 -21.91 -23.82
CA LYS A 642 6.65 -23.05 -23.30
C LYS A 642 8.15 -22.86 -23.42
N ASP A 643 8.60 -22.19 -24.50
CA ASP A 643 10.01 -21.95 -24.81
C ASP A 643 10.63 -20.80 -24.00
N VAL A 644 9.87 -20.08 -23.19
CA VAL A 644 10.42 -19.04 -22.31
C VAL A 644 11.38 -19.67 -21.31
N PRO A 645 12.67 -19.29 -21.29
CA PRO A 645 13.64 -19.85 -20.34
C PRO A 645 13.18 -19.65 -18.88
N ARG A 646 13.29 -20.74 -18.07
CA ARG A 646 12.87 -20.73 -16.66
C ARG A 646 14.03 -20.49 -15.69
N ASP A 647 15.17 -20.03 -16.17
CA ASP A 647 16.43 -19.79 -15.42
C ASP A 647 17.05 -18.43 -15.72
N GLN A 648 16.18 -17.41 -15.86
CA GLN A 648 16.58 -16.08 -16.34
C GLN A 648 17.41 -15.29 -15.33
N TYR A 649 17.19 -15.51 -14.01
CA TYR A 649 17.83 -14.74 -12.95
C TYR A 649 17.83 -15.49 -11.61
N ILE A 650 18.69 -15.02 -10.70
CA ILE A 650 18.62 -15.37 -9.28
C ILE A 650 17.58 -14.45 -8.62
N LEU A 651 16.57 -15.01 -7.96
CA LEU A 651 15.55 -14.26 -7.21
C LEU A 651 15.99 -14.12 -5.75
N ILE A 652 16.06 -12.89 -5.25
CA ILE A 652 16.27 -12.60 -3.82
C ILE A 652 14.97 -12.02 -3.27
N ILE A 653 14.39 -12.70 -2.27
CA ILE A 653 13.19 -12.25 -1.55
C ILE A 653 13.63 -11.66 -0.21
N ASP A 654 13.44 -10.35 -0.04
CA ASP A 654 13.75 -9.65 1.20
C ASP A 654 12.58 -9.73 2.19
N GLY A 655 12.75 -10.49 3.29
CA GLY A 655 11.75 -10.59 4.35
C GLY A 655 11.88 -9.52 5.43
N VAL A 656 12.92 -8.69 5.38
CA VAL A 656 13.13 -7.55 6.30
C VAL A 656 12.55 -6.25 5.72
N GLU A 657 12.43 -6.16 4.38
CA GLU A 657 11.79 -5.06 3.66
C GLU A 657 12.28 -3.66 4.10
N ASN A 658 13.56 -3.55 4.33
CA ASN A 658 14.23 -2.31 4.80
C ASN A 658 13.77 -1.81 6.19
N ILE A 659 13.03 -2.57 6.97
CA ILE A 659 12.69 -2.24 8.37
C ILE A 659 13.97 -2.12 9.22
N ILE A 660 14.97 -2.95 8.91
CA ILE A 660 16.32 -2.84 9.46
C ILE A 660 17.28 -2.56 8.29
N PRO A 661 17.53 -1.27 7.95
CA PRO A 661 18.25 -0.89 6.74
C PRO A 661 19.64 -1.54 6.58
N GLN A 662 20.35 -1.76 7.68
CA GLN A 662 21.66 -2.41 7.66
C GLN A 662 21.56 -3.87 7.18
N CYS A 663 20.52 -4.60 7.63
CA CYS A 663 20.31 -5.98 7.25
C CYS A 663 20.00 -6.09 5.76
N THR A 664 19.02 -5.33 5.25
CA THR A 664 18.70 -5.29 3.82
C THR A 664 19.93 -4.88 2.99
N ARG A 665 20.69 -3.87 3.43
CA ARG A 665 21.89 -3.43 2.71
C ARG A 665 22.93 -4.55 2.57
N TYR A 666 23.36 -5.13 3.68
CA TYR A 666 24.45 -6.12 3.67
C TYR A 666 24.02 -7.46 3.08
N ARG A 667 22.81 -7.94 3.40
CA ARG A 667 22.38 -9.29 3.03
C ARG A 667 21.63 -9.38 1.71
N VAL A 668 20.97 -8.28 1.28
CA VAL A 668 20.19 -8.27 0.05
C VAL A 668 20.87 -7.44 -1.04
N LEU A 669 21.12 -6.15 -0.79
CA LEU A 669 21.61 -5.25 -1.83
C LEU A 669 23.08 -5.53 -2.20
N ASN A 670 23.96 -5.71 -1.19
CA ASN A 670 25.37 -6.04 -1.43
C ASN A 670 25.51 -7.41 -2.08
N LYS A 671 24.70 -8.39 -1.65
CA LYS A 671 24.66 -9.72 -2.29
C LYS A 671 24.22 -9.63 -3.76
N ALA A 672 23.18 -8.87 -4.04
CA ALA A 672 22.73 -8.65 -5.42
C ALA A 672 23.81 -7.96 -6.27
N GLU A 673 24.55 -6.98 -5.70
CA GLU A 673 25.68 -6.35 -6.37
C GLU A 673 26.82 -7.34 -6.65
N GLN A 674 27.18 -8.16 -5.66
CA GLN A 674 28.23 -9.19 -5.81
C GLN A 674 27.87 -10.19 -6.92
N LEU A 675 26.65 -10.70 -6.93
CA LEU A 675 26.18 -11.63 -7.95
C LEU A 675 26.18 -11.00 -9.34
N ARG A 676 25.72 -9.73 -9.48
CA ARG A 676 25.74 -9.00 -10.76
C ARG A 676 27.16 -8.77 -11.26
N LYS A 677 28.11 -8.42 -10.40
CA LYS A 677 29.53 -8.28 -10.74
C LYS A 677 30.15 -9.59 -11.25
N ASN A 678 29.60 -10.72 -10.82
CA ASN A 678 30.03 -12.05 -11.27
C ASN A 678 29.19 -12.59 -12.45
N GLY A 679 28.43 -11.74 -13.15
CA GLY A 679 27.75 -12.07 -14.40
C GLY A 679 26.35 -12.67 -14.25
N PHE A 680 25.80 -12.77 -13.04
CA PHE A 680 24.43 -13.25 -12.83
C PHE A 680 23.41 -12.13 -13.04
N ALA A 681 22.32 -12.43 -13.71
CA ALA A 681 21.12 -11.60 -13.65
C ALA A 681 20.47 -11.79 -12.27
N VAL A 682 20.08 -10.70 -11.59
CA VAL A 682 19.52 -10.75 -10.24
C VAL A 682 18.28 -9.87 -10.15
N LYS A 683 17.21 -10.45 -9.64
CA LYS A 683 15.98 -9.76 -9.29
C LYS A 683 15.80 -9.75 -7.78
N VAL A 684 15.54 -8.57 -7.21
CA VAL A 684 15.24 -8.38 -5.79
C VAL A 684 13.78 -7.97 -5.66
N VAL A 685 13.06 -8.57 -4.72
CA VAL A 685 11.65 -8.27 -4.41
C VAL A 685 11.44 -8.35 -2.90
N ASN A 686 10.50 -7.56 -2.38
CA ASN A 686 10.06 -7.68 -0.99
C ASN A 686 9.17 -8.92 -0.80
N ALA A 687 9.19 -9.52 0.37
CA ALA A 687 8.37 -10.68 0.68
C ALA A 687 6.85 -10.37 0.60
N SER A 688 6.45 -9.13 0.87
CA SER A 688 5.07 -8.66 0.70
C SER A 688 4.62 -8.50 -0.75
N GLU A 689 5.56 -8.38 -1.70
CA GLU A 689 5.31 -8.06 -3.12
C GLU A 689 5.65 -9.21 -4.07
N PHE A 690 6.26 -10.28 -3.58
CA PHE A 690 6.67 -11.36 -4.45
C PHE A 690 5.49 -12.15 -5.02
N SER A 691 5.65 -12.70 -6.22
CA SER A 691 4.71 -13.63 -6.83
C SER A 691 5.36 -14.96 -7.18
N LEU A 692 4.60 -16.04 -7.13
CA LEU A 692 5.06 -17.37 -7.54
C LEU A 692 5.54 -17.37 -8.99
N THR A 693 4.89 -16.59 -9.87
CA THR A 693 5.31 -16.45 -11.27
C THR A 693 6.74 -15.90 -11.42
N GLN A 694 7.19 -14.99 -10.50
CA GLN A 694 8.59 -14.53 -10.51
C GLN A 694 9.55 -15.66 -10.17
N ALA A 695 9.18 -16.54 -9.25
CA ALA A 695 9.98 -17.71 -8.89
C ALA A 695 10.04 -18.75 -10.02
N LEU A 696 8.99 -18.87 -10.83
CA LEU A 696 8.98 -19.77 -12.01
C LEU A 696 10.17 -19.49 -12.96
N TYR A 697 10.52 -18.21 -13.16
CA TYR A 697 11.60 -17.79 -14.05
C TYR A 697 12.96 -17.64 -13.36
N ALA A 698 13.07 -17.96 -12.09
CA ALA A 698 14.33 -17.92 -11.36
C ALA A 698 15.13 -19.22 -11.57
N SER A 699 16.47 -19.12 -11.68
CA SER A 699 17.38 -20.26 -11.62
C SER A 699 17.62 -20.73 -10.18
N HIS A 700 17.77 -19.76 -9.26
CA HIS A 700 17.97 -19.98 -7.83
C HIS A 700 17.09 -18.99 -7.06
N ILE A 701 16.64 -19.38 -5.87
CA ILE A 701 15.81 -18.54 -5.02
C ILE A 701 16.51 -18.39 -3.66
N ILE A 702 16.70 -17.16 -3.23
CA ILE A 702 17.27 -16.80 -1.92
C ILE A 702 16.20 -16.08 -1.13
N ILE A 703 15.85 -16.59 0.05
CA ILE A 703 14.85 -15.99 0.95
C ILE A 703 15.60 -15.46 2.16
N TYR A 704 15.73 -14.14 2.27
CA TYR A 704 16.40 -13.50 3.37
C TYR A 704 15.43 -13.18 4.51
N ARG A 705 15.64 -13.80 5.67
CA ARG A 705 14.93 -13.55 6.94
C ARG A 705 13.41 -13.35 6.81
N ALA A 706 12.77 -13.99 5.84
CA ALA A 706 11.32 -13.99 5.78
C ALA A 706 10.75 -15.02 6.76
N PRO A 707 9.76 -14.66 7.58
CA PRO A 707 9.07 -15.62 8.43
C PRO A 707 8.29 -16.59 7.54
N TRP A 708 8.09 -17.81 8.03
CA TRP A 708 7.31 -18.82 7.32
C TRP A 708 5.89 -18.30 7.03
N SER A 709 5.44 -18.51 5.80
CA SER A 709 4.06 -18.26 5.36
C SER A 709 3.60 -19.39 4.43
N ALA A 710 2.27 -19.56 4.29
CA ALA A 710 1.72 -20.57 3.39
C ALA A 710 2.15 -20.33 1.93
N GLN A 711 2.29 -19.09 1.50
CA GLN A 711 2.73 -18.72 0.15
C GLN A 711 4.21 -19.07 -0.08
N LEU A 712 5.09 -18.80 0.91
CA LEU A 712 6.50 -19.21 0.83
C LEU A 712 6.68 -20.72 0.91
N GLN A 713 5.83 -21.42 1.67
CA GLN A 713 5.81 -22.88 1.67
C GLN A 713 5.43 -23.43 0.29
N LEU A 714 4.36 -22.91 -0.31
CA LEU A 714 3.95 -23.31 -1.66
C LEU A 714 5.05 -23.02 -2.69
N LEU A 715 5.75 -21.90 -2.58
CA LEU A 715 6.91 -21.58 -3.41
C LEU A 715 7.99 -22.68 -3.29
N CYS A 716 8.36 -23.09 -2.05
CA CYS A 716 9.36 -24.12 -1.83
C CYS A 716 8.91 -25.48 -2.42
N ASP A 717 7.62 -25.81 -2.30
CA ASP A 717 7.09 -27.07 -2.82
C ASP A 717 7.11 -27.08 -4.35
N LEU A 718 6.64 -26.02 -5.01
CA LEU A 718 6.69 -25.87 -6.47
C LEU A 718 8.13 -25.79 -7.02
N ALA A 719 9.02 -25.08 -6.32
CA ALA A 719 10.43 -24.99 -6.69
C ALA A 719 11.11 -26.37 -6.65
N ARG A 720 10.77 -27.19 -5.66
CA ARG A 720 11.30 -28.57 -5.53
C ARG A 720 10.81 -29.45 -6.67
N GLU A 721 9.55 -29.34 -7.10
CA GLU A 721 9.04 -30.07 -8.27
C GLU A 721 9.77 -29.69 -9.57
N GLU A 722 10.13 -28.43 -9.73
CA GLU A 722 10.86 -27.89 -10.88
C GLU A 722 12.40 -27.98 -10.73
N HIS A 723 12.89 -28.67 -9.67
CA HIS A 723 14.33 -28.82 -9.35
C HIS A 723 15.08 -27.48 -9.18
N LYS A 724 14.38 -26.42 -8.73
CA LYS A 724 14.95 -25.09 -8.46
C LYS A 724 15.43 -25.03 -7.02
N PRO A 725 16.72 -24.78 -6.75
CA PRO A 725 17.21 -24.71 -5.37
C PRO A 725 16.72 -23.45 -4.66
N VAL A 726 16.24 -23.63 -3.43
CA VAL A 726 15.78 -22.57 -2.53
C VAL A 726 16.68 -22.52 -1.31
N TYR A 727 17.28 -21.35 -1.04
CA TYR A 727 18.17 -21.12 0.11
C TYR A 727 17.55 -20.13 1.09
N PHE A 728 17.61 -20.44 2.37
CA PHE A 728 17.27 -19.51 3.44
C PHE A 728 18.51 -18.74 3.89
N ASP A 729 18.52 -17.43 3.72
CA ASP A 729 19.63 -16.59 4.13
C ASP A 729 19.35 -15.99 5.52
N ILE A 730 20.27 -16.21 6.45
CA ILE A 730 20.16 -15.70 7.83
C ILE A 730 21.52 -15.33 8.39
N ASP A 731 21.60 -14.19 9.06
CA ASP A 731 22.84 -13.57 9.56
C ASP A 731 22.92 -13.51 11.10
N ASP A 732 21.91 -14.02 11.80
CA ASP A 732 21.85 -14.12 13.26
C ASP A 732 21.30 -15.48 13.72
N LEU A 733 21.58 -15.88 14.97
CA LEU A 733 21.06 -17.10 15.61
C LEU A 733 19.62 -16.91 16.14
N VAL A 734 18.71 -16.50 15.24
CA VAL A 734 17.28 -16.19 15.57
C VAL A 734 16.29 -17.16 14.93
N PHE A 735 16.73 -18.38 14.60
CA PHE A 735 15.91 -19.43 13.98
C PHE A 735 15.55 -20.59 14.93
N ASP A 736 16.11 -20.59 16.16
CA ASP A 736 15.75 -21.55 17.22
C ASP A 736 15.83 -20.84 18.59
N THR A 737 14.83 -21.08 19.43
CA THR A 737 14.76 -20.52 20.79
C THR A 737 15.87 -21.02 21.70
N LEU A 738 16.51 -22.15 21.36
CA LEU A 738 17.72 -22.64 22.06
C LEU A 738 18.83 -21.57 22.18
N TYR A 739 18.97 -20.73 21.13
CA TYR A 739 19.95 -19.66 21.11
C TYR A 739 19.43 -18.37 21.76
N THR A 740 18.19 -18.03 21.49
CA THR A 740 17.60 -16.75 21.92
C THR A 740 17.18 -16.75 23.39
N ASP A 741 16.89 -17.89 24.00
CA ASP A 741 16.57 -18.03 25.42
C ASP A 741 17.76 -17.66 26.33
N GLN A 742 19.00 -17.67 25.83
CA GLN A 742 20.22 -17.33 26.55
C GLN A 742 20.50 -15.82 26.55
N LEU A 743 19.76 -15.03 25.78
CA LEU A 743 19.97 -13.58 25.70
C LEU A 743 19.36 -12.88 26.92
N SER A 744 20.13 -12.00 27.56
CA SER A 744 19.63 -11.18 28.69
C SER A 744 18.43 -10.32 28.28
N TYR A 745 18.41 -9.82 27.07
CA TYR A 745 17.27 -9.07 26.51
C TYR A 745 15.97 -9.90 26.56
N THR A 746 16.01 -11.16 26.14
CA THR A 746 14.80 -12.00 26.11
C THR A 746 14.36 -12.44 27.52
N GLN A 747 15.30 -12.52 28.47
CA GLN A 747 14.99 -12.80 29.85
C GLN A 747 14.31 -11.64 30.60
N GLY A 748 14.47 -10.40 30.08
CA GLY A 748 13.82 -9.20 30.61
C GLY A 748 12.42 -8.92 30.05
N LEU A 749 11.97 -9.69 29.05
CA LEU A 749 10.66 -9.52 28.42
C LEU A 749 9.51 -10.05 29.29
N SER A 750 8.34 -9.44 29.21
CA SER A 750 7.12 -10.02 29.78
C SER A 750 6.77 -11.35 29.09
N GLU A 751 5.99 -12.22 29.73
CA GLU A 751 5.58 -13.52 29.15
C GLU A 751 4.93 -13.36 27.76
N LYS A 752 4.15 -12.32 27.56
CA LYS A 752 3.50 -12.04 26.27
C LYS A 752 4.50 -11.61 25.20
N GLU A 753 5.41 -10.71 25.53
CA GLU A 753 6.45 -10.25 24.60
C GLU A 753 7.40 -11.37 24.23
N LYS A 754 7.81 -12.18 25.24
CA LYS A 754 8.62 -13.35 24.99
C LYS A 754 7.91 -14.37 24.10
N GLY A 755 6.63 -14.63 24.33
CA GLY A 755 5.82 -15.52 23.50
C GLY A 755 5.76 -15.07 22.04
N ASN A 756 5.58 -13.77 21.78
CA ASN A 756 5.59 -13.19 20.43
C ASN A 756 6.98 -13.31 19.79
N TYR A 757 8.03 -13.00 20.54
CA TYR A 757 9.40 -13.11 20.04
C TYR A 757 9.75 -14.56 19.67
N ASP A 758 9.43 -15.52 20.54
CA ASP A 758 9.65 -16.96 20.30
C ASP A 758 8.85 -17.49 19.11
N ALA A 759 7.63 -16.97 18.88
CA ALA A 759 6.83 -17.30 17.70
C ALA A 759 7.52 -16.84 16.41
N GLY A 760 8.09 -15.63 16.40
CA GLY A 760 8.90 -15.12 15.29
C GLY A 760 10.11 -16.00 15.00
N VAL A 761 10.88 -16.33 16.04
CA VAL A 761 12.05 -17.23 15.95
C VAL A 761 11.66 -18.60 15.39
N LYS A 762 10.57 -19.19 15.89
CA LYS A 762 10.03 -20.46 15.38
C LYS A 762 9.60 -20.39 13.91
N ASN A 763 9.06 -19.25 13.46
CA ASN A 763 8.69 -19.08 12.06
C ASN A 763 9.93 -18.99 11.15
N TYR A 764 11.03 -18.39 11.59
CA TYR A 764 12.30 -18.46 10.85
C TYR A 764 12.83 -19.89 10.80
N GLY A 765 12.76 -20.65 11.89
CA GLY A 765 13.13 -22.07 11.92
C GLY A 765 12.28 -22.94 10.99
N LYS A 766 10.96 -22.67 10.90
CA LYS A 766 10.08 -23.35 9.93
C LYS A 766 10.47 -23.01 8.49
N MET A 767 10.85 -21.76 8.21
CA MET A 767 11.26 -21.35 6.87
C MET A 767 12.61 -21.98 6.50
N LEU A 768 13.56 -22.01 7.42
CA LEU A 768 14.83 -22.74 7.26
C LEU A 768 14.58 -24.21 6.93
N ALA A 769 13.65 -24.87 7.64
CA ALA A 769 13.29 -26.27 7.38
C ALA A 769 12.69 -26.50 6.00
N ALA A 770 11.90 -25.56 5.48
CA ALA A 770 11.24 -25.67 4.18
C ALA A 770 12.21 -25.52 2.98
N CYS A 771 13.32 -24.76 3.15
CA CYS A 771 14.32 -24.52 2.11
C CYS A 771 15.26 -25.73 1.93
N ASP A 772 15.95 -25.83 0.78
CA ASP A 772 16.87 -26.90 0.47
C ASP A 772 18.24 -26.74 1.14
N GLY A 773 18.66 -25.49 1.38
CA GLY A 773 19.92 -25.14 2.03
C GLY A 773 19.84 -23.80 2.73
N ALA A 774 20.96 -23.36 3.27
CA ALA A 774 21.10 -22.06 3.91
C ALA A 774 22.28 -21.26 3.37
N ILE A 775 22.19 -19.93 3.50
CA ILE A 775 23.29 -18.99 3.27
C ILE A 775 23.50 -18.21 4.56
N THR A 776 24.75 -17.92 4.91
CA THR A 776 25.05 -17.20 6.14
C THR A 776 26.33 -16.38 6.07
N SER A 777 26.60 -15.55 7.11
CA SER A 777 27.65 -14.53 7.08
C SER A 777 28.96 -14.90 7.79
N THR A 778 28.97 -15.90 8.67
CA THR A 778 30.16 -16.26 9.49
C THR A 778 30.36 -17.76 9.58
N ASN A 779 31.59 -18.19 9.90
CA ASN A 779 31.91 -19.59 10.09
C ASN A 779 31.11 -20.19 11.27
N GLN A 780 31.00 -19.47 12.37
CA GLN A 780 30.22 -19.94 13.54
C GLN A 780 28.74 -20.18 13.18
N LEU A 781 28.11 -19.25 12.45
CA LEU A 781 26.74 -19.44 11.97
C LEU A 781 26.61 -20.63 11.01
N LYS A 782 27.62 -20.84 10.16
CA LYS A 782 27.67 -21.98 9.25
C LYS A 782 27.72 -23.30 10.04
N GLU A 783 28.56 -23.39 11.07
CA GLU A 783 28.64 -24.55 11.95
C GLU A 783 27.32 -24.84 12.68
N GLU A 784 26.65 -23.79 13.18
CA GLU A 784 25.35 -23.94 13.84
C GLU A 784 24.25 -24.36 12.85
N LEU A 785 24.21 -23.78 11.66
CA LEU A 785 23.23 -24.13 10.62
C LEU A 785 23.42 -25.53 10.03
N LEU A 786 24.66 -26.03 9.99
CA LEU A 786 24.94 -27.41 9.57
C LEU A 786 24.30 -28.47 10.48
N LYS A 787 23.84 -28.10 11.68
CA LYS A 787 23.04 -28.97 12.55
C LYS A 787 21.61 -29.15 12.04
N TYR A 788 21.14 -28.27 11.15
CA TYR A 788 19.77 -28.22 10.63
C TYR A 788 19.69 -28.47 9.12
N LYS A 789 20.78 -28.23 8.37
CA LYS A 789 20.85 -28.34 6.91
C LYS A 789 22.15 -28.96 6.44
N ASP A 790 22.06 -29.84 5.44
CA ASP A 790 23.25 -30.50 4.86
C ASP A 790 24.06 -29.56 3.96
N SER A 791 23.42 -28.53 3.37
CA SER A 791 24.04 -27.52 2.51
C SER A 791 23.94 -26.14 3.14
N VAL A 792 25.09 -25.58 3.54
CA VAL A 792 25.19 -24.20 4.09
C VAL A 792 26.35 -23.49 3.41
N LEU A 793 26.02 -22.42 2.68
CA LEU A 793 27.00 -21.62 1.93
C LEU A 793 27.43 -20.39 2.75
N LEU A 794 28.73 -20.13 2.78
CA LEU A 794 29.27 -18.94 3.40
C LEU A 794 29.28 -17.78 2.40
N ASN A 795 28.58 -16.70 2.74
CA ASN A 795 28.62 -15.42 2.04
C ASN A 795 28.76 -14.30 3.08
N ARG A 796 30.00 -13.83 3.28
CA ARG A 796 30.34 -12.82 4.29
C ARG A 796 29.71 -11.46 3.97
N ASN A 797 29.60 -10.61 4.99
CA ASN A 797 29.19 -9.23 4.83
C ASN A 797 30.37 -8.42 4.27
N LEU A 798 30.37 -8.15 2.97
CA LEU A 798 31.45 -7.48 2.26
C LEU A 798 31.12 -6.00 2.00
N ALA A 799 32.16 -5.20 1.78
CA ALA A 799 32.04 -3.78 1.46
C ALA A 799 31.53 -3.60 0.03
N SER A 800 30.42 -2.87 -0.15
CA SER A 800 29.90 -2.49 -1.47
C SER A 800 30.76 -1.42 -2.13
N SER A 801 30.64 -1.29 -3.46
CA SER A 801 31.29 -0.22 -4.22
C SER A 801 30.93 1.16 -3.70
N GLU A 802 29.64 1.35 -3.30
CA GLU A 802 29.17 2.62 -2.74
C GLU A 802 29.79 2.89 -1.35
N LEU A 803 29.88 1.88 -0.48
CA LEU A 803 30.52 2.05 0.84
C LEU A 803 31.98 2.43 0.70
N ILE A 804 32.73 1.78 -0.19
CA ILE A 804 34.13 2.10 -0.47
C ILE A 804 34.24 3.53 -1.02
N ALA A 805 33.36 3.93 -1.96
CA ALA A 805 33.39 5.28 -2.53
C ALA A 805 33.08 6.38 -1.50
N VAL A 806 32.10 6.18 -0.63
CA VAL A 806 31.79 7.14 0.44
C VAL A 806 32.91 7.19 1.48
N SER A 807 33.45 6.04 1.88
CA SER A 807 34.56 5.96 2.85
C SER A 807 35.83 6.64 2.34
N SER A 808 36.13 6.55 1.03
CA SER A 808 37.30 7.20 0.41
C SER A 808 37.29 8.73 0.51
N GLN A 809 36.11 9.35 0.73
CA GLN A 809 35.97 10.79 0.93
C GLN A 809 36.32 11.23 2.37
N SER A 810 36.49 10.29 3.27
CA SER A 810 36.71 10.56 4.70
C SER A 810 37.90 9.79 5.28
N LEU A 811 38.95 9.57 4.48
CA LEU A 811 40.15 8.88 4.94
C LEU A 811 40.82 9.67 6.05
N LYS A 812 41.21 9.01 7.14
CA LYS A 812 42.05 9.58 8.18
C LYS A 812 43.49 9.67 7.67
N GLU A 813 44.00 10.88 7.58
CA GLU A 813 45.38 11.14 7.16
C GLU A 813 46.29 11.54 8.32
N ASP A 814 45.72 12.08 9.40
CA ASP A 814 46.45 12.61 10.53
C ASP A 814 46.28 11.72 11.78
N PHE A 815 47.39 11.15 12.22
CA PHE A 815 47.45 10.26 13.37
C PHE A 815 48.10 10.89 14.63
N GLY A 816 48.43 12.19 14.63
CA GLY A 816 49.17 12.79 15.74
C GLY A 816 49.05 14.29 15.92
N ALA A 817 48.21 15.02 15.17
CA ALA A 817 48.10 16.47 15.20
C ALA A 817 47.29 17.03 16.42
N ASP A 818 46.49 16.23 17.05
CA ASP A 818 45.71 16.63 18.24
C ASP A 818 46.35 16.00 19.47
N ASP A 819 46.58 16.78 20.54
CA ASP A 819 47.03 16.27 21.84
C ASP A 819 46.00 15.35 22.51
N ARG A 820 44.81 15.22 21.93
CA ARG A 820 43.71 14.36 22.41
C ARG A 820 43.61 13.10 21.58
N ILE A 821 43.48 11.99 22.28
CA ILE A 821 43.18 10.69 21.66
C ILE A 821 41.70 10.38 21.81
N LYS A 822 41.02 10.17 20.67
CA LYS A 822 39.58 9.90 20.60
C LYS A 822 39.33 8.41 20.39
N ILE A 823 38.69 7.80 21.34
CA ILE A 823 38.31 6.38 21.31
C ILE A 823 36.82 6.30 20.88
N GLY A 824 36.51 5.61 19.79
CA GLY A 824 35.15 5.45 19.26
C GLY A 824 34.49 4.14 19.65
N TYR A 825 33.26 4.21 20.11
CA TYR A 825 32.38 3.06 20.31
C TYR A 825 31.10 3.27 19.49
N PHE A 826 30.91 2.45 18.44
CA PHE A 826 29.80 2.56 17.52
C PHE A 826 28.74 1.49 17.82
N SER A 827 27.62 1.91 18.43
CA SER A 827 26.56 1.02 18.90
C SER A 827 25.37 1.05 17.95
N GLY A 828 25.03 -0.10 17.36
CA GLY A 828 23.89 -0.21 16.44
C GLY A 828 22.55 -0.55 17.11
N SER A 829 22.55 -1.05 18.36
CA SER A 829 21.32 -1.47 19.05
C SER A 829 21.52 -1.58 20.57
N ILE A 830 20.41 -1.61 21.34
CA ILE A 830 20.39 -1.74 22.80
C ILE A 830 21.09 -3.04 23.31
N SER A 831 21.15 -4.09 22.50
CA SER A 831 21.86 -5.34 22.85
C SER A 831 23.37 -5.18 23.00
N HIS A 832 23.93 -4.00 22.73
CA HIS A 832 25.36 -3.71 22.88
C HIS A 832 25.76 -3.22 24.29
N ASN A 833 24.82 -2.98 25.20
CA ASN A 833 25.12 -2.55 26.56
C ASN A 833 26.02 -3.57 27.31
N GLU A 834 25.76 -4.88 27.18
CA GLU A 834 26.57 -5.93 27.78
C GLU A 834 28.01 -5.97 27.22
N ASN A 835 28.15 -5.74 25.91
CA ASN A 835 29.46 -5.71 25.27
C ASN A 835 30.30 -4.50 25.73
N PHE A 836 29.63 -3.37 26.07
CA PHE A 836 30.32 -2.22 26.64
C PHE A 836 30.77 -2.46 28.12
N GLU A 837 29.94 -3.16 28.91
CA GLU A 837 30.26 -3.51 30.28
C GLU A 837 31.56 -4.34 30.39
N LEU A 838 31.84 -5.19 29.38
CA LEU A 838 33.09 -5.95 29.29
C LEU A 838 34.35 -5.05 29.35
N ILE A 839 34.32 -3.96 28.56
CA ILE A 839 35.47 -3.05 28.41
C ILE A 839 35.44 -1.85 29.36
N LYS A 840 34.32 -1.63 30.04
CA LYS A 840 34.13 -0.47 30.95
C LYS A 840 35.25 -0.31 31.97
N PRO A 841 35.73 -1.40 32.67
CA PRO A 841 36.85 -1.25 33.62
C PRO A 841 38.09 -0.68 32.95
N SER A 842 38.51 -1.22 31.81
CA SER A 842 39.68 -0.76 31.05
C SER A 842 39.53 0.67 30.53
N ILE A 843 38.33 1.05 30.08
CA ILE A 843 38.02 2.43 29.66
C ILE A 843 38.14 3.40 30.84
N LYS A 844 37.68 3.02 32.04
CA LYS A 844 37.81 3.85 33.25
C LYS A 844 39.27 4.06 33.61
N GLU A 845 40.04 2.98 33.64
CA GLU A 845 41.50 3.04 33.93
C GLU A 845 42.23 3.95 32.94
N VAL A 846 41.95 3.81 31.65
CA VAL A 846 42.49 4.66 30.59
C VAL A 846 42.07 6.14 30.79
N LEU A 847 40.81 6.41 31.11
CA LEU A 847 40.36 7.78 31.38
C LEU A 847 40.99 8.37 32.65
N ASP A 848 41.33 7.57 33.66
CA ASP A 848 41.99 8.02 34.87
C ASP A 848 43.48 8.30 34.59
N ASN A 849 44.17 7.42 33.86
CA ASN A 849 45.60 7.51 33.62
C ASN A 849 45.96 8.51 32.53
N TYR A 850 45.07 8.76 31.55
CA TYR A 850 45.32 9.60 30.38
C TYR A 850 44.30 10.75 30.27
N PRO A 851 44.58 11.93 30.83
CA PRO A 851 43.63 13.06 30.86
C PRO A 851 43.24 13.60 29.49
N THR A 852 44.04 13.33 28.44
CA THR A 852 43.81 13.76 27.06
C THR A 852 42.94 12.79 26.27
N VAL A 853 42.52 11.65 26.82
CA VAL A 853 41.65 10.68 26.14
C VAL A 853 40.20 11.09 26.25
N GLU A 854 39.50 11.04 25.14
CA GLU A 854 38.05 11.24 25.03
C GLU A 854 37.39 9.94 24.52
N LEU A 855 36.18 9.63 25.02
CA LEU A 855 35.35 8.51 24.56
C LEU A 855 34.21 9.07 23.73
N HIS A 856 34.14 8.69 22.46
CA HIS A 856 33.07 9.05 21.51
C HIS A 856 32.12 7.86 21.36
N ILE A 857 30.86 8.08 21.64
CA ILE A 857 29.78 7.07 21.55
C ILE A 857 28.86 7.49 20.44
N VAL A 858 28.61 6.61 19.46
CA VAL A 858 27.66 6.86 18.35
C VAL A 858 26.55 5.83 18.45
N GLY A 859 25.30 6.32 18.48
CA GLY A 859 24.10 5.49 18.57
C GLY A 859 23.65 5.22 20.00
N HIS A 860 22.99 4.09 20.24
CA HIS A 860 22.34 3.79 21.53
C HIS A 860 23.31 3.09 22.50
N LEU A 861 23.64 3.78 23.58
CA LEU A 861 24.32 3.21 24.77
C LEU A 861 23.83 3.93 26.01
N ASP A 862 23.34 3.18 26.98
CA ASP A 862 23.04 3.69 28.31
C ASP A 862 24.34 3.91 29.08
N ILE A 863 24.76 5.16 29.23
CA ILE A 863 26.01 5.47 29.96
C ILE A 863 25.86 5.05 31.45
N PRO A 864 26.66 4.10 31.93
CA PRO A 864 26.58 3.65 33.29
C PRO A 864 26.76 4.78 34.31
N GLN A 865 26.09 4.66 35.45
CA GLN A 865 26.09 5.74 36.47
C GLN A 865 27.49 6.07 36.98
N ASP A 866 28.35 5.05 37.12
CA ASP A 866 29.75 5.16 37.55
C ASP A 866 30.69 5.77 36.48
N MET A 867 30.22 5.97 35.25
CA MET A 867 30.91 6.70 34.17
C MET A 867 30.59 8.20 34.15
N LYS A 868 29.61 8.67 34.91
CA LYS A 868 29.16 10.08 34.91
C LYS A 868 30.27 11.06 35.36
N GLN A 869 31.21 10.63 36.15
CA GLN A 869 32.37 11.44 36.56
C GLN A 869 33.24 11.90 35.35
N TYR A 870 33.21 11.12 34.24
CA TYR A 870 33.94 11.42 33.02
C TYR A 870 33.10 12.17 31.96
N SER A 871 31.90 12.69 32.30
CA SER A 871 30.94 13.30 31.38
C SER A 871 31.52 14.43 30.52
N ARG A 872 32.59 15.11 30.92
CA ARG A 872 33.27 16.13 30.11
C ARG A 872 34.16 15.55 28.99
N ARG A 873 34.44 14.26 29.07
CA ARG A 873 35.28 13.51 28.11
C ARG A 873 34.53 12.36 27.43
N ILE A 874 33.24 12.26 27.67
CA ILE A 874 32.35 11.31 27.00
C ILE A 874 31.48 12.15 26.06
N ILE A 875 31.68 12.00 24.77
CA ILE A 875 30.98 12.72 23.72
C ILE A 875 29.99 11.76 23.07
N VAL A 876 28.69 12.06 23.16
CA VAL A 876 27.64 11.24 22.58
C VAL A 876 27.19 11.89 21.27
N HIS A 877 27.18 11.11 20.20
CA HIS A 877 26.67 11.48 18.91
C HIS A 877 25.35 10.77 18.66
N GLU A 878 24.41 11.47 17.99
CA GLU A 878 23.15 10.86 17.56
C GLU A 878 23.40 9.75 16.51
N TYR A 879 22.43 8.87 16.34
CA TYR A 879 22.45 7.89 15.26
C TYR A 879 22.43 8.61 13.90
N VAL A 880 23.29 8.18 12.99
CA VAL A 880 23.40 8.77 11.64
C VAL A 880 23.12 7.75 10.56
N ASP A 881 22.73 8.22 9.38
CA ASP A 881 22.67 7.39 8.20
C ASP A 881 24.05 6.76 7.89
N TRP A 882 24.05 5.55 7.35
CA TRP A 882 25.25 4.81 7.06
C TRP A 882 26.23 5.54 6.10
N LYS A 883 25.73 6.45 5.25
CA LYS A 883 26.58 7.26 4.37
C LYS A 883 27.37 8.33 5.12
N ALA A 884 26.83 8.79 6.26
CA ALA A 884 27.53 9.73 7.15
C ALA A 884 28.44 9.03 8.18
N LEU A 885 28.25 7.73 8.41
CA LEU A 885 29.00 6.95 9.39
C LEU A 885 30.52 6.94 9.12
N PRO A 886 31.03 6.78 7.89
CA PRO A 886 32.47 6.84 7.61
C PRO A 886 33.11 8.15 8.06
N GLN A 887 32.43 9.29 7.90
CA GLN A 887 32.92 10.59 8.37
C GLN A 887 33.03 10.65 9.88
N LEU A 888 32.10 10.05 10.64
CA LEU A 888 32.18 10.00 12.09
C LEU A 888 33.28 9.05 12.56
N ILE A 889 33.42 7.89 11.92
CA ILE A 889 34.48 6.92 12.28
C ILE A 889 35.87 7.55 12.03
N SER A 890 36.08 8.29 10.95
CA SER A 890 37.36 8.91 10.63
C SER A 890 37.81 9.99 11.67
N GLN A 891 36.88 10.51 12.47
CA GLN A 891 37.16 11.49 13.52
C GLN A 891 37.77 10.89 14.82
N VAL A 892 37.69 9.58 14.99
CA VAL A 892 38.27 8.90 16.13
C VAL A 892 39.64 8.30 15.77
N ASP A 893 40.47 8.04 16.79
CA ASP A 893 41.83 7.50 16.64
C ASP A 893 41.90 5.99 16.85
N ILE A 894 40.93 5.44 17.56
CA ILE A 894 40.82 4.02 17.89
C ILE A 894 39.37 3.63 17.83
N ASN A 895 39.00 2.60 17.06
CA ASN A 895 37.69 1.99 17.04
C ASN A 895 37.63 0.78 17.98
N LEU A 896 36.51 0.62 18.73
CA LEU A 896 36.28 -0.50 19.65
C LEU A 896 35.16 -1.39 19.15
N ALA A 897 35.45 -2.71 19.12
CA ALA A 897 34.49 -3.75 18.75
C ALA A 897 34.46 -4.90 19.80
N PRO A 898 34.08 -4.61 21.06
CA PRO A 898 33.99 -5.64 22.09
C PRO A 898 32.77 -6.54 21.87
N LEU A 899 32.94 -7.82 22.18
CA LEU A 899 31.90 -8.84 22.21
C LEU A 899 32.15 -9.75 23.44
N VAL A 900 31.16 -9.91 24.29
CA VAL A 900 31.16 -10.90 25.38
C VAL A 900 31.18 -12.31 24.76
N ASP A 901 32.00 -13.21 25.27
CA ASP A 901 32.10 -14.55 24.71
C ASP A 901 30.84 -15.38 24.97
N SER A 902 30.07 -15.55 23.91
CA SER A 902 28.85 -16.39 23.84
C SER A 902 28.68 -16.96 22.45
N VAL A 903 27.95 -18.07 22.32
CA VAL A 903 27.64 -18.67 21.01
C VAL A 903 26.98 -17.63 20.09
N PHE A 904 26.09 -16.82 20.63
CA PHE A 904 25.39 -15.75 19.87
C PHE A 904 26.35 -14.67 19.38
N ASN A 905 27.26 -14.18 20.23
CA ASN A 905 28.21 -13.14 19.85
C ASN A 905 29.33 -13.65 18.94
N ARG A 906 29.76 -14.92 19.06
CA ARG A 906 30.70 -15.55 18.13
C ARG A 906 30.13 -15.61 16.71
N ALA A 907 28.81 -15.62 16.59
CA ALA A 907 28.10 -15.62 15.28
C ALA A 907 28.00 -14.22 14.63
N LYS A 908 28.36 -13.13 15.35
CA LYS A 908 28.33 -11.77 14.82
C LYS A 908 29.42 -11.55 13.76
N SER A 909 29.11 -10.73 12.75
CA SER A 909 30.05 -10.42 11.67
C SER A 909 31.05 -9.32 12.05
N GLU A 910 32.12 -9.25 11.29
CA GLU A 910 33.25 -8.31 11.42
C GLU A 910 33.02 -6.91 10.84
N ILE A 911 31.79 -6.52 10.54
CA ILE A 911 31.45 -5.25 9.86
C ILE A 911 32.05 -4.03 10.52
N LYS A 912 32.05 -3.94 11.86
CA LYS A 912 32.60 -2.80 12.60
C LYS A 912 34.09 -2.56 12.30
N TRP A 913 34.83 -3.65 12.11
CA TRP A 913 36.23 -3.56 11.69
C TRP A 913 36.36 -3.17 10.24
N ILE A 914 35.56 -3.73 9.33
CA ILE A 914 35.56 -3.39 7.91
C ILE A 914 35.28 -1.89 7.72
N GLU A 915 34.23 -1.36 8.36
CA GLU A 915 33.85 0.04 8.26
C GLU A 915 34.95 0.99 8.79
N ALA A 916 35.59 0.63 9.91
CA ALA A 916 36.71 1.41 10.44
C ALA A 916 37.97 1.32 9.56
N ALA A 917 38.29 0.14 9.06
CA ALA A 917 39.41 -0.06 8.16
C ALA A 917 39.29 0.76 6.86
N LEU A 918 38.08 0.85 6.30
CA LEU A 918 37.83 1.61 5.07
C LEU A 918 38.07 3.13 5.21
N VAL A 919 38.13 3.67 6.42
CA VAL A 919 38.49 5.07 6.70
C VAL A 919 39.84 5.22 7.40
N LYS A 920 40.65 4.17 7.42
CA LYS A 920 41.98 4.13 8.05
C LYS A 920 41.90 4.42 9.55
N VAL A 921 41.00 3.75 10.28
CA VAL A 921 40.98 3.79 11.77
C VAL A 921 41.27 2.41 12.32
N PRO A 922 42.33 2.26 13.17
CA PRO A 922 42.68 0.98 13.74
C PRO A 922 41.63 0.50 14.72
N THR A 923 41.37 -0.80 14.76
CA THR A 923 40.35 -1.41 15.60
C THR A 923 40.96 -2.32 16.62
N ILE A 924 40.45 -2.23 17.90
CA ILE A 924 40.60 -3.28 18.91
C ILE A 924 39.30 -4.07 18.97
N ALA A 925 39.35 -5.37 18.76
CA ALA A 925 38.18 -6.24 18.78
C ALA A 925 38.38 -7.41 19.74
N SER A 926 37.29 -7.99 20.23
CA SER A 926 37.35 -9.24 21.03
C SER A 926 37.91 -10.38 20.18
N HIS A 927 38.78 -11.22 20.79
CA HIS A 927 39.43 -12.35 20.12
C HIS A 927 38.48 -13.55 20.00
N ILE A 928 37.31 -13.34 19.35
CA ILE A 928 36.29 -14.37 19.16
C ILE A 928 35.62 -14.25 17.79
N GLY A 929 35.03 -15.35 17.32
CA GLY A 929 34.17 -15.40 16.13
C GLY A 929 34.80 -14.81 14.90
N ALA A 930 34.01 -14.04 14.12
CA ALA A 930 34.43 -13.49 12.83
C ALA A 930 35.63 -12.52 12.94
N PHE A 931 35.83 -11.82 14.08
CA PHE A 931 37.02 -11.01 14.27
C PHE A 931 38.27 -11.88 14.32
N ALA A 932 38.26 -12.98 15.08
CA ALA A 932 39.37 -13.92 15.15
C ALA A 932 39.62 -14.64 13.83
N ASP A 933 38.60 -14.83 13.00
CA ASP A 933 38.72 -15.45 11.68
C ASP A 933 39.36 -14.54 10.64
N MET A 934 39.11 -13.23 10.71
CA MET A 934 39.41 -12.30 9.62
C MET A 934 40.53 -11.30 9.95
N MET A 935 40.65 -10.87 11.19
CA MET A 935 41.71 -9.98 11.61
C MET A 935 43.01 -10.72 11.89
N ILE A 936 44.13 -10.12 11.49
CA ILE A 936 45.47 -10.60 11.81
C ILE A 936 46.00 -9.74 12.98
N ASP A 937 46.05 -10.34 14.18
CA ASP A 937 46.48 -9.62 15.39
C ASP A 937 47.86 -8.99 15.24
N GLY A 938 47.97 -7.74 15.61
CA GLY A 938 49.22 -6.94 15.48
C GLY A 938 49.53 -6.49 14.06
N GLN A 939 48.69 -6.84 13.05
CA GLN A 939 48.90 -6.42 11.66
C GLN A 939 47.70 -5.64 11.11
N THR A 940 46.51 -6.16 11.15
CA THR A 940 45.29 -5.50 10.58
C THR A 940 44.35 -4.98 11.68
N GLY A 941 44.78 -4.98 12.91
CA GLY A 941 44.09 -4.55 14.12
C GLY A 941 44.67 -5.29 15.33
N LEU A 942 44.08 -5.07 16.49
CA LEU A 942 44.44 -5.76 17.72
C LEU A 942 43.25 -6.64 18.18
N LEU A 943 43.59 -7.88 18.50
CA LEU A 943 42.65 -8.84 19.12
C LEU A 943 42.89 -8.89 20.63
N ALA A 944 41.87 -8.65 21.44
CA ALA A 944 41.98 -8.64 22.91
C ALA A 944 41.13 -9.75 23.50
N LYS A 945 41.73 -10.51 24.46
CA LYS A 945 40.96 -11.30 25.43
C LYS A 945 40.43 -10.37 26.52
N ASP A 946 39.50 -10.84 27.33
CA ASP A 946 38.84 -10.02 28.37
C ASP A 946 39.82 -9.28 29.30
N SER A 947 40.97 -9.89 29.60
CA SER A 947 42.00 -9.31 30.48
C SER A 947 43.02 -8.43 29.75
N GLU A 948 43.00 -8.33 28.41
CA GLU A 948 44.06 -7.69 27.62
C GLU A 948 43.63 -6.30 27.09
N TRP A 949 42.37 -5.87 27.34
CA TRP A 949 41.83 -4.63 26.77
C TRP A 949 42.60 -3.38 27.19
N GLU A 950 43.01 -3.29 28.45
CA GLU A 950 43.78 -2.16 28.98
C GLU A 950 45.13 -2.04 28.26
N GLU A 951 45.92 -3.14 28.20
CA GLU A 951 47.22 -3.19 27.54
C GLU A 951 47.11 -2.80 26.05
N LYS A 952 46.12 -3.34 25.34
CA LYS A 952 45.92 -3.06 23.94
C LYS A 952 45.49 -1.58 23.71
N LEU A 953 44.66 -1.03 24.58
CA LEU A 953 44.28 0.39 24.54
C LEU A 953 45.49 1.28 24.76
N GLU A 954 46.28 1.01 25.83
CA GLU A 954 47.48 1.78 26.11
C GLU A 954 48.50 1.75 24.97
N SER A 955 48.71 0.60 24.32
CA SER A 955 49.62 0.48 23.19
C SER A 955 49.24 1.40 22.03
N LEU A 956 47.92 1.55 21.73
CA LEU A 956 47.44 2.45 20.69
C LEU A 956 47.40 3.93 21.16
N ILE A 957 47.13 4.22 22.41
CA ILE A 957 47.15 5.56 22.97
C ILE A 957 48.56 6.14 22.87
N LEU A 958 49.57 5.36 23.24
CA LEU A 958 50.96 5.78 23.34
C LEU A 958 51.73 5.86 22.01
N SER A 959 51.28 5.17 20.97
CA SER A 959 51.96 5.05 19.69
C SER A 959 51.15 5.46 18.48
N ALA A 960 51.38 6.65 17.97
CA ALA A 960 50.80 7.14 16.71
C ALA A 960 51.25 6.32 15.50
N ASP A 961 52.50 5.84 15.53
CA ASP A 961 53.07 5.04 14.43
C ASP A 961 52.37 3.66 14.38
N LEU A 962 52.12 3.05 15.52
CA LEU A 962 51.37 1.79 15.57
C LEU A 962 49.91 1.98 15.07
N ARG A 963 49.26 3.10 15.46
CA ARG A 963 47.92 3.40 14.94
C ARG A 963 47.92 3.51 13.42
N ARG A 964 48.89 4.22 12.84
CA ARG A 964 49.02 4.38 11.40
C ARG A 964 49.33 3.06 10.70
N GLU A 965 50.24 2.27 11.21
CA GLU A 965 50.64 0.99 10.60
C GLU A 965 49.45 0.03 10.53
N LEU A 966 48.75 -0.17 11.68
CA LEU A 966 47.59 -1.05 11.72
C LEU A 966 46.45 -0.57 10.82
N ALA A 967 46.22 0.74 10.76
CA ALA A 967 45.18 1.35 9.93
C ALA A 967 45.44 1.17 8.43
N GLU A 968 46.67 1.42 7.97
CA GLU A 968 47.07 1.25 6.57
C GLU A 968 47.03 -0.22 6.16
N ASN A 969 47.53 -1.12 7.00
CA ASN A 969 47.51 -2.55 6.74
C ASN A 969 46.02 -3.07 6.68
N ALA A 970 45.17 -2.64 7.61
CA ALA A 970 43.78 -3.01 7.64
C ALA A 970 43.05 -2.49 6.38
N TYR A 971 43.28 -1.23 5.99
CA TYR A 971 42.68 -0.64 4.79
C TYR A 971 43.05 -1.44 3.53
N ALA A 972 44.35 -1.72 3.33
CA ALA A 972 44.83 -2.52 2.19
C ALA A 972 44.19 -3.93 2.19
N PHE A 973 44.20 -4.59 3.36
CA PHE A 973 43.63 -5.94 3.50
C PHE A 973 42.14 -5.99 3.19
N VAL A 974 41.35 -5.02 3.71
CA VAL A 974 39.91 -4.97 3.52
C VAL A 974 39.55 -4.71 2.05
N LEU A 975 40.23 -3.79 1.38
CA LEU A 975 40.02 -3.55 -0.05
C LEU A 975 40.30 -4.80 -0.91
N GLU A 976 41.34 -5.55 -0.57
CA GLU A 976 41.73 -6.76 -1.31
C GLU A 976 40.85 -7.96 -0.98
N ASN A 977 40.42 -8.15 0.30
CA ASN A 977 39.84 -9.39 0.76
C ASN A 977 38.38 -9.29 1.19
N CYS A 978 37.86 -8.10 1.45
CA CYS A 978 36.50 -7.88 1.95
C CYS A 978 35.63 -7.02 1.03
N SER A 979 36.01 -6.87 -0.24
CA SER A 979 35.17 -6.16 -1.26
C SER A 979 34.29 -7.13 -2.02
N LEU A 980 33.20 -6.61 -2.63
CA LEU A 980 32.27 -7.40 -3.45
C LEU A 980 32.87 -7.92 -4.78
N ASP A 981 34.08 -7.52 -5.12
CA ASP A 981 34.81 -8.07 -6.29
C ASP A 981 35.36 -9.48 -5.99
N LYS A 982 35.42 -9.87 -4.72
CA LYS A 982 35.88 -11.18 -4.29
C LYS A 982 34.81 -12.23 -4.51
N LYS A 983 35.17 -13.34 -5.18
CA LYS A 983 34.34 -14.54 -5.23
C LYS A 983 34.44 -15.29 -3.91
N ASP A 984 33.29 -15.58 -3.32
CA ASP A 984 33.18 -16.39 -2.12
C ASP A 984 32.61 -17.79 -2.44
N GLU A 985 32.33 -18.53 -1.38
CA GLU A 985 31.81 -19.92 -1.52
C GLU A 985 30.45 -19.95 -2.22
N MET A 986 29.57 -18.97 -1.94
CA MET A 986 28.23 -18.86 -2.55
C MET A 986 28.35 -18.61 -4.07
N VAL A 987 29.13 -17.60 -4.47
CA VAL A 987 29.33 -17.26 -5.88
C VAL A 987 29.96 -18.44 -6.63
N THR A 988 31.00 -19.06 -6.03
CA THR A 988 31.68 -20.22 -6.64
C THR A 988 30.74 -21.41 -6.80
N TYR A 989 29.82 -21.61 -5.86
CA TYR A 989 28.83 -22.68 -5.93
C TYR A 989 27.80 -22.45 -7.05
N PHE A 990 27.30 -21.20 -7.19
CA PHE A 990 26.32 -20.87 -8.23
C PHE A 990 26.92 -20.86 -9.65
N GLU A 991 28.25 -20.63 -9.81
CA GLU A 991 28.92 -20.78 -11.10
C GLU A 991 29.06 -22.23 -11.57
N LYS A 992 29.02 -23.19 -10.66
CA LYS A 992 29.20 -24.62 -10.97
C LYS A 992 27.91 -25.34 -11.32
N LYS A 993 26.81 -24.79 -10.96
CA LYS A 993 25.46 -25.29 -11.25
C LYS A 993 24.83 -24.54 -12.43
#